data_6a0494d887cce8f5cf8fb0f7820be637
#
_entry.id   6a0494d887cce8f5cf8fb0f7820be637
#
_cell.length_a   1.000
_cell.length_b   1.000
_cell.length_c   1.000
_cell.angle_alpha   90.00
_cell.angle_beta   90.00
_cell.angle_gamma   90.00
#
_symmetry.space_group_name_H-M   'P 1'
#
loop_
_entity.id
_entity.type
_entity.pdbx_description
1 polymer ?
#
loop_
_entity_poly.entity_id
_entity_poly.type
_entity_poly.pdbx_seq_one_letter_code
_entity_poly.pdbx_strand_id
1 'polypeptide(L)'
;MNHAEFILYIGAFPGHSGKPMSAIARQVAKQTGEGKLKVVVVDPVLCGGAISPVGKNTKWIPIKPTTDSAFIMGMLYWIMDNKRYNSDYLSSPHLAAAKNKGFASWCNASHLVIVDENHPNHRKLLRAEDLGLEVPPSSNPTEKVNYFMVTDPETKGPAIYDQVSTADLLFDGQVQNKAGQSIKVKTAFVLLQESVFSQGIADYSEICKIPEETITEVAIEFTSHGTKVAVDGMGNTASANGYDIANAMHTLATMVGCYNMKGGMINRRVAYKSLAAGPRYNLSTIANAPKIKGKGILISRTGVPFETTAEYKQKIAKGENPYPSKFPWHPIGSASDNQALFSVVNSYPYQAKVMMVWMSNPLMTTPAAGRQEIIDELKKVERVPLLIAIDAFMGETTSLADYIIPDTTPYESWALANSEGNTSEKVTTLRWPVVTPLTAKLSDKRHACYENYIIDVAKAIGLPGFGENAIKDADGNTYALNTPEDYFLRGVTNVAFDGEPVPDITDEEMKIQDLESAMQDWQGSLKPEEYRKAAFILSRGGRFEEYDKGYEGDHSKYPYEGCYNLYVEQMALAKNSFTGEYIQAGTLVYNPESFSDGTPINQLFPEAEWPFKAVSYKAKFRSVSMLENSILRELNQTNKVEINPEDAAQLGLASGDKVRLVSATGGEAEGILQVRQGIARGSVGIAYGYGHWEYGAKKHTLGEKEVSATPGSGQGVFLSGISLIDPKVKNGIFGFSEMSTGGTSRNGGAFKILKV
;
A
#
# COMPACT_ATOMS: atom_id res chain seq x y z
N MET A 1 1.10 -9.12 -17.86
CA MET A 1 1.69 -8.30 -18.94
C MET A 1 1.73 -9.03 -20.28
N ASN A 2 2.30 -10.23 -20.38
CA ASN A 2 2.46 -10.93 -21.68
C ASN A 2 1.14 -11.35 -22.35
N HIS A 3 0.03 -11.36 -21.64
CA HIS A 3 -1.26 -11.82 -22.12
C HIS A 3 -2.37 -10.75 -22.02
N ALA A 4 -2.09 -9.61 -21.39
CA ALA A 4 -3.02 -8.49 -21.35
C ALA A 4 -3.13 -7.85 -22.73
N GLU A 5 -4.32 -7.40 -23.08
CA GLU A 5 -4.62 -6.69 -24.34
C GLU A 5 -4.81 -5.18 -24.08
N PHE A 6 -5.26 -4.83 -22.87
CA PHE A 6 -5.40 -3.44 -22.43
C PHE A 6 -4.96 -3.26 -20.98
N ILE A 7 -4.22 -2.19 -20.69
CA ILE A 7 -3.87 -1.77 -19.32
C ILE A 7 -4.17 -0.29 -19.13
N LEU A 8 -4.90 0.01 -18.07
CA LEU A 8 -5.16 1.36 -17.57
C LEU A 8 -4.27 1.63 -16.36
N TYR A 9 -3.27 2.48 -16.51
CA TYR A 9 -2.47 3.00 -15.41
C TYR A 9 -3.06 4.31 -14.89
N ILE A 10 -3.29 4.40 -13.58
CA ILE A 10 -3.84 5.59 -12.93
C ILE A 10 -2.91 6.02 -11.80
N GLY A 11 -2.25 7.18 -11.93
CA GLY A 11 -1.24 7.64 -10.97
C GLY A 11 -0.03 6.70 -10.87
N ALA A 12 0.27 5.96 -11.94
CA ALA A 12 1.41 5.07 -12.06
C ALA A 12 1.98 5.11 -13.47
N PHE A 13 3.30 5.01 -13.57
CA PHE A 13 4.00 5.08 -14.85
C PHE A 13 4.95 3.89 -15.02
N PRO A 14 4.74 2.99 -15.98
CA PRO A 14 5.67 1.89 -16.24
C PRO A 14 7.08 2.41 -16.52
N GLY A 15 8.07 1.87 -15.80
CA GLY A 15 9.48 2.25 -15.95
C GLY A 15 9.91 3.52 -15.22
N HIS A 16 8.99 4.24 -14.59
CA HIS A 16 9.31 5.41 -13.76
C HIS A 16 8.93 5.22 -12.30
N SER A 17 7.81 4.59 -12.03
CA SER A 17 7.21 4.44 -10.70
C SER A 17 7.79 3.31 -9.85
N GLY A 18 9.07 3.06 -9.89
CA GLY A 18 9.72 2.18 -8.92
C GLY A 18 9.81 0.71 -9.26
N LYS A 19 10.10 -0.08 -8.24
CA LYS A 19 10.22 -1.54 -8.30
C LYS A 19 8.82 -2.16 -8.32
N PRO A 20 8.51 -3.20 -9.03
CA PRO A 20 9.19 -3.85 -10.13
C PRO A 20 8.94 -3.19 -11.49
N MET A 21 8.47 -1.97 -11.52
CA MET A 21 8.01 -1.26 -12.72
C MET A 21 9.09 -1.11 -13.80
N SER A 22 10.37 -1.07 -13.42
CA SER A 22 11.46 -1.04 -14.39
C SER A 22 11.57 -2.35 -15.18
N ALA A 23 11.31 -3.50 -14.57
CA ALA A 23 11.28 -4.80 -15.25
C ALA A 23 10.01 -4.92 -16.12
N ILE A 24 8.86 -4.49 -15.59
CA ILE A 24 7.58 -4.48 -16.30
C ILE A 24 7.62 -3.55 -17.52
N ALA A 25 8.28 -2.40 -17.42
CA ALA A 25 8.38 -1.43 -18.51
C ALA A 25 8.92 -2.04 -19.80
N ARG A 26 9.92 -2.90 -19.71
CA ARG A 26 10.48 -3.57 -20.87
C ARG A 26 9.47 -4.51 -21.53
N GLN A 27 8.67 -5.22 -20.74
CA GLN A 27 7.62 -6.10 -21.26
C GLN A 27 6.47 -5.27 -21.87
N VAL A 28 6.05 -4.21 -21.19
CA VAL A 28 5.02 -3.28 -21.71
C VAL A 28 5.48 -2.66 -23.03
N ALA A 29 6.73 -2.15 -23.10
CA ALA A 29 7.28 -1.57 -24.33
C ALA A 29 7.35 -2.58 -25.48
N LYS A 30 7.73 -3.83 -25.20
CA LYS A 30 7.73 -4.91 -26.19
C LYS A 30 6.32 -5.20 -26.71
N GLN A 31 5.37 -5.43 -25.81
CA GLN A 31 3.99 -5.81 -26.19
C GLN A 31 3.26 -4.68 -26.92
N THR A 32 3.48 -3.43 -26.52
CA THR A 32 2.92 -2.25 -27.20
C THR A 32 3.55 -2.03 -28.57
N GLY A 33 4.87 -2.23 -28.69
CA GLY A 33 5.60 -2.17 -29.97
C GLY A 33 5.17 -3.24 -30.96
N GLU A 34 4.81 -4.45 -30.48
CA GLU A 34 4.27 -5.55 -31.29
C GLU A 34 2.76 -5.37 -31.60
N GLY A 35 2.12 -4.32 -31.10
CA GLY A 35 0.68 -4.06 -31.32
C GLY A 35 -0.26 -4.99 -30.57
N LYS A 36 0.23 -5.75 -29.59
CA LYS A 36 -0.53 -6.74 -28.80
C LYS A 36 -1.18 -6.14 -27.56
N LEU A 37 -0.65 -5.03 -27.07
CA LEU A 37 -1.09 -4.35 -25.84
C LEU A 37 -1.38 -2.88 -26.13
N LYS A 38 -2.53 -2.40 -25.71
CA LYS A 38 -2.85 -0.98 -25.61
C LYS A 38 -2.68 -0.52 -24.17
N VAL A 39 -2.14 0.69 -23.98
CA VAL A 39 -1.89 1.29 -22.68
C VAL A 39 -2.44 2.69 -22.62
N VAL A 40 -3.25 2.97 -21.61
CA VAL A 40 -3.66 4.32 -21.25
C VAL A 40 -3.06 4.68 -19.89
N VAL A 41 -2.47 5.87 -19.79
CA VAL A 41 -1.95 6.42 -18.54
C VAL A 41 -2.71 7.67 -18.19
N VAL A 42 -3.41 7.64 -17.06
CA VAL A 42 -4.10 8.80 -16.48
C VAL A 42 -3.26 9.29 -15.32
N ASP A 43 -2.59 10.41 -15.49
CA ASP A 43 -1.66 10.96 -14.50
C ASP A 43 -1.52 12.47 -14.68
N PRO A 44 -1.47 13.27 -13.62
CA PRO A 44 -1.23 14.71 -13.72
C PRO A 44 0.11 15.06 -14.37
N VAL A 45 1.11 14.16 -14.26
CA VAL A 45 2.48 14.43 -14.74
C VAL A 45 2.93 13.36 -15.73
N LEU A 46 3.27 13.74 -16.93
CA LEU A 46 3.91 12.86 -17.92
C LEU A 46 5.35 12.58 -17.49
N CYS A 47 5.56 11.54 -16.73
CA CYS A 47 6.89 11.16 -16.23
C CYS A 47 7.80 10.48 -17.26
N GLY A 48 7.34 10.18 -18.40
CA GLY A 48 8.05 9.78 -19.60
C GLY A 48 9.05 8.63 -19.53
N GLY A 49 9.30 7.99 -20.62
CA GLY A 49 10.37 7.04 -20.90
C GLY A 49 9.92 5.65 -21.29
N ALA A 50 9.02 5.02 -20.57
CA ALA A 50 8.56 3.66 -20.90
C ALA A 50 7.30 3.64 -21.76
N ILE A 51 6.55 4.72 -21.76
CA ILE A 51 5.47 4.94 -22.70
C ILE A 51 6.01 5.88 -23.75
N SER A 52 6.65 5.31 -24.73
CA SER A 52 6.96 6.08 -25.92
C SER A 52 5.64 6.49 -26.56
N PRO A 53 5.40 7.78 -26.81
CA PRO A 53 4.26 8.21 -27.62
C PRO A 53 4.41 7.76 -29.07
N VAL A 54 5.45 6.99 -29.37
CA VAL A 54 5.69 6.41 -30.69
C VAL A 54 4.77 5.24 -30.87
N GLY A 55 3.53 5.52 -31.19
CA GLY A 55 2.61 4.48 -31.66
C GLY A 55 1.18 4.66 -31.21
N LYS A 56 0.29 4.05 -31.96
CA LYS A 56 -1.16 4.04 -31.80
C LYS A 56 -1.63 3.36 -30.51
N ASN A 57 -0.72 2.74 -29.75
CA ASN A 57 -1.07 1.82 -28.66
C ASN A 57 -0.81 2.41 -27.27
N THR A 58 -0.39 3.67 -27.17
CA THR A 58 -0.18 4.37 -25.89
C THR A 58 -0.80 5.74 -25.90
N LYS A 59 -1.51 6.12 -24.82
CA LYS A 59 -2.16 7.42 -24.65
C LYS A 59 -1.90 7.93 -23.25
N TRP A 60 -1.47 9.18 -23.10
CA TRP A 60 -1.46 9.88 -21.82
C TRP A 60 -2.66 10.83 -21.74
N ILE A 61 -3.34 10.83 -20.59
CA ILE A 61 -4.48 11.66 -20.28
C ILE A 61 -4.14 12.46 -19.02
N PRO A 62 -3.95 13.79 -19.12
CA PRO A 62 -3.77 14.64 -17.95
C PRO A 62 -5.06 14.70 -17.12
N ILE A 63 -4.94 14.50 -15.81
CA ILE A 63 -6.05 14.56 -14.87
C ILE A 63 -5.79 15.63 -13.81
N LYS A 64 -6.84 16.26 -13.30
CA LYS A 64 -6.75 17.07 -12.08
C LYS A 64 -6.36 16.18 -10.91
N PRO A 65 -5.30 16.51 -10.13
CA PRO A 65 -4.85 15.63 -9.04
C PRO A 65 -5.94 15.29 -8.04
N THR A 66 -5.95 14.04 -7.55
CA THR A 66 -6.86 13.48 -6.54
C THR A 66 -8.32 13.32 -6.97
N THR A 67 -8.60 13.40 -8.28
CA THR A 67 -9.94 13.19 -8.85
C THR A 67 -10.06 11.89 -9.65
N ASP A 68 -9.14 10.96 -9.46
CA ASP A 68 -9.06 9.68 -10.17
C ASP A 68 -10.33 8.83 -9.99
N SER A 69 -10.94 8.87 -8.80
CA SER A 69 -12.22 8.19 -8.55
C SER A 69 -13.36 8.78 -9.37
N ALA A 70 -13.39 10.12 -9.60
CA ALA A 70 -14.40 10.75 -10.46
C ALA A 70 -14.25 10.29 -11.92
N PHE A 71 -13.02 10.22 -12.44
CA PHE A 71 -12.75 9.68 -13.77
C PHE A 71 -13.29 8.24 -13.92
N ILE A 72 -13.01 7.38 -12.94
CA ILE A 72 -13.48 5.99 -12.96
C ILE A 72 -15.00 5.94 -12.80
N MET A 73 -15.61 6.75 -11.96
CA MET A 73 -17.07 6.81 -11.84
C MET A 73 -17.75 7.27 -13.14
N GLY A 74 -17.15 8.19 -13.87
CA GLY A 74 -17.59 8.53 -15.23
C GLY A 74 -17.52 7.35 -16.20
N MET A 75 -16.44 6.53 -16.13
CA MET A 75 -16.36 5.28 -16.89
C MET A 75 -17.44 4.28 -16.46
N LEU A 76 -17.64 4.09 -15.15
CA LEU A 76 -18.67 3.20 -14.60
C LEU A 76 -20.07 3.65 -14.98
N TYR A 77 -20.34 4.96 -14.99
CA TYR A 77 -21.59 5.52 -15.48
C TYR A 77 -21.90 5.03 -16.90
N TRP A 78 -20.96 5.23 -17.82
CA TRP A 78 -21.11 4.79 -19.19
C TRP A 78 -21.24 3.26 -19.33
N ILE A 79 -20.41 2.50 -18.57
CA ILE A 79 -20.42 1.02 -18.58
C ILE A 79 -21.77 0.48 -18.10
N MET A 80 -22.34 1.04 -17.04
CA MET A 80 -23.64 0.61 -16.50
C MET A 80 -24.81 1.02 -17.38
N ASP A 81 -24.83 2.26 -17.89
CA ASP A 81 -25.88 2.77 -18.77
C ASP A 81 -25.95 1.94 -20.06
N ASN A 82 -24.82 1.58 -20.62
CA ASN A 82 -24.71 0.77 -21.84
C ASN A 82 -24.65 -0.76 -21.57
N LYS A 83 -24.80 -1.20 -20.31
CA LYS A 83 -24.80 -2.61 -19.90
C LYS A 83 -23.55 -3.37 -20.38
N ARG A 84 -22.39 -2.70 -20.37
CA ARG A 84 -21.10 -3.26 -20.80
C ARG A 84 -20.34 -3.99 -19.69
N TYR A 85 -20.96 -4.20 -18.54
CA TYR A 85 -20.43 -5.04 -17.47
C TYR A 85 -20.71 -6.52 -17.73
N ASN A 86 -19.94 -7.41 -17.10
CA ASN A 86 -20.12 -8.85 -17.23
C ASN A 86 -21.20 -9.34 -16.25
N SER A 87 -22.45 -9.47 -16.75
CA SER A 87 -23.60 -9.89 -15.95
C SER A 87 -23.45 -11.31 -15.39
N ASP A 88 -22.84 -12.25 -16.14
CA ASP A 88 -22.64 -13.63 -15.70
C ASP A 88 -21.68 -13.71 -14.51
N TYR A 89 -20.61 -12.90 -14.54
CA TYR A 89 -19.70 -12.79 -13.43
C TYR A 89 -20.35 -12.16 -12.18
N LEU A 90 -21.01 -11.01 -12.35
CA LEU A 90 -21.59 -10.25 -11.25
C LEU A 90 -22.79 -10.96 -10.58
N SER A 91 -23.55 -11.75 -11.35
CA SER A 91 -24.66 -12.55 -10.83
C SER A 91 -24.24 -13.89 -10.23
N SER A 92 -22.96 -14.24 -10.26
CA SER A 92 -22.40 -15.45 -9.66
C SER A 92 -22.10 -15.22 -8.16
N PRO A 93 -22.94 -15.71 -7.22
CA PRO A 93 -22.88 -15.31 -5.83
C PRO A 93 -21.78 -15.96 -5.02
N HIS A 94 -21.07 -16.94 -5.59
CA HIS A 94 -19.96 -17.65 -4.95
C HIS A 94 -18.98 -18.23 -5.97
N LEU A 95 -17.81 -18.66 -5.50
CA LEU A 95 -16.71 -19.11 -6.36
C LEU A 95 -17.07 -20.28 -7.28
N ALA A 96 -17.81 -21.29 -6.77
CA ALA A 96 -18.16 -22.44 -7.60
C ALA A 96 -19.12 -22.03 -8.75
N ALA A 97 -20.06 -21.15 -8.48
CA ALA A 97 -20.95 -20.59 -9.52
C ALA A 97 -20.16 -19.82 -10.60
N ALA A 98 -19.21 -18.99 -10.17
CA ALA A 98 -18.33 -18.26 -11.07
C ALA A 98 -17.43 -19.20 -11.91
N LYS A 99 -16.85 -20.22 -11.30
CA LYS A 99 -16.04 -21.24 -11.99
C LYS A 99 -16.83 -21.98 -13.05
N ASN A 100 -18.10 -22.32 -12.79
CA ASN A 100 -18.98 -22.96 -13.78
C ASN A 100 -19.28 -22.06 -15.02
N LYS A 101 -19.13 -20.75 -14.88
CA LYS A 101 -19.25 -19.78 -15.96
C LYS A 101 -17.91 -19.34 -16.57
N GLY A 102 -16.81 -19.99 -16.16
CA GLY A 102 -15.47 -19.78 -16.72
C GLY A 102 -14.65 -18.65 -16.04
N PHE A 103 -15.01 -18.21 -14.84
CA PHE A 103 -14.27 -17.20 -14.08
C PHE A 103 -13.42 -17.83 -12.96
N ALA A 104 -12.27 -17.23 -12.68
CA ALA A 104 -11.37 -17.69 -11.63
C ALA A 104 -11.52 -16.91 -10.31
N SER A 105 -12.51 -16.03 -10.23
CA SER A 105 -12.84 -15.20 -9.06
C SER A 105 -14.35 -14.98 -8.96
N TRP A 106 -14.81 -14.37 -7.87
CA TRP A 106 -16.22 -14.03 -7.63
C TRP A 106 -16.34 -12.75 -6.81
N CYS A 107 -17.52 -12.15 -6.77
CA CYS A 107 -17.79 -10.93 -6.04
C CYS A 107 -19.16 -10.98 -5.33
N ASN A 108 -19.40 -10.02 -4.44
CA ASN A 108 -20.66 -9.89 -3.72
C ASN A 108 -21.67 -8.93 -4.38
N ALA A 109 -21.59 -8.72 -5.69
CA ALA A 109 -22.46 -7.78 -6.41
C ALA A 109 -23.96 -8.09 -6.20
N SER A 110 -24.34 -9.36 -6.17
CA SER A 110 -25.72 -9.83 -5.98
C SER A 110 -26.14 -10.05 -4.53
N HIS A 111 -25.23 -9.86 -3.57
CA HIS A 111 -25.56 -10.01 -2.15
C HIS A 111 -26.46 -8.88 -1.66
N LEU A 112 -27.40 -9.23 -0.77
CA LEU A 112 -28.35 -8.29 -0.21
C LEU A 112 -27.74 -7.51 0.95
N VAL A 113 -27.94 -6.20 0.94
CA VAL A 113 -27.56 -5.24 2.00
C VAL A 113 -28.83 -4.75 2.68
N ILE A 114 -28.84 -4.69 4.00
CA ILE A 114 -29.95 -4.15 4.79
C ILE A 114 -29.92 -2.62 4.70
N VAL A 115 -30.92 -2.05 4.02
CA VAL A 115 -31.10 -0.58 3.89
C VAL A 115 -32.24 -0.05 4.75
N ASP A 116 -32.87 -0.90 5.56
CA ASP A 116 -33.85 -0.52 6.54
C ASP A 116 -33.16 0.17 7.74
N GLU A 117 -33.36 1.48 7.89
CA GLU A 117 -32.75 2.28 8.92
C GLU A 117 -33.17 1.88 10.35
N ASN A 118 -34.32 1.24 10.51
CA ASN A 118 -34.82 0.76 11.80
C ASN A 118 -34.30 -0.62 12.17
N HIS A 119 -33.66 -1.32 11.25
CA HIS A 119 -33.14 -2.65 11.52
C HIS A 119 -31.80 -2.58 12.31
N PRO A 120 -31.62 -3.40 13.36
CA PRO A 120 -30.40 -3.36 14.19
C PRO A 120 -29.10 -3.66 13.40
N ASN A 121 -29.22 -4.35 12.26
CA ASN A 121 -28.14 -4.64 11.36
C ASN A 121 -28.17 -3.75 10.10
N HIS A 122 -28.76 -2.54 10.18
CA HIS A 122 -28.68 -1.56 9.08
C HIS A 122 -27.24 -1.41 8.57
N ARG A 123 -27.04 -1.29 7.25
CA ARG A 123 -25.77 -1.21 6.53
C ARG A 123 -24.93 -2.50 6.56
N LYS A 124 -25.43 -3.61 7.09
CA LYS A 124 -24.76 -4.92 6.97
C LYS A 124 -25.31 -5.71 5.80
N LEU A 125 -24.50 -6.64 5.32
CA LEU A 125 -24.97 -7.68 4.42
C LEU A 125 -26.03 -8.52 5.17
N LEU A 126 -27.15 -8.80 4.51
CA LEU A 126 -28.23 -9.64 5.06
C LEU A 126 -27.73 -11.07 5.23
N ARG A 127 -27.99 -11.65 6.39
CA ARG A 127 -27.62 -13.02 6.74
C ARG A 127 -28.86 -13.88 6.99
N ALA A 128 -28.70 -15.18 6.87
CA ALA A 128 -29.76 -16.14 7.18
C ALA A 128 -30.30 -15.99 8.59
N GLU A 129 -29.45 -15.62 9.57
CA GLU A 129 -29.82 -15.31 10.96
C GLU A 129 -30.83 -14.15 11.06
N ASP A 130 -30.68 -13.10 10.21
CA ASP A 130 -31.60 -11.93 10.18
C ASP A 130 -33.00 -12.34 9.72
N LEU A 131 -33.10 -13.40 8.92
CA LEU A 131 -34.35 -13.98 8.45
C LEU A 131 -34.88 -15.10 9.38
N GLY A 132 -34.16 -15.44 10.45
CA GLY A 132 -34.50 -16.54 11.36
C GLY A 132 -34.38 -17.91 10.69
N LEU A 133 -33.59 -18.05 9.61
CA LEU A 133 -33.37 -19.32 8.94
C LEU A 133 -32.39 -20.18 9.73
N GLU A 134 -32.65 -21.50 9.72
CA GLU A 134 -31.68 -22.45 10.24
C GLU A 134 -30.50 -22.56 9.27
N VAL A 135 -29.29 -22.53 9.82
CA VAL A 135 -28.07 -22.66 9.06
C VAL A 135 -27.34 -23.94 9.37
N PRO A 136 -26.64 -24.54 8.42
CA PRO A 136 -25.82 -25.71 8.67
C PRO A 136 -24.81 -25.43 9.81
N PRO A 137 -24.54 -26.38 10.70
CA PRO A 137 -23.51 -26.23 11.72
C PRO A 137 -22.15 -26.03 11.04
N SER A 138 -21.35 -25.10 11.55
CA SER A 138 -19.96 -24.92 11.08
C SER A 138 -19.17 -26.21 11.32
N SER A 139 -18.40 -26.62 10.32
CA SER A 139 -17.44 -27.72 10.46
C SER A 139 -16.32 -27.41 11.47
N ASN A 140 -16.10 -26.14 11.77
CA ASN A 140 -15.18 -25.65 12.79
C ASN A 140 -15.95 -24.84 13.84
N PRO A 141 -16.17 -25.36 15.08
CA PRO A 141 -16.96 -24.66 16.10
C PRO A 141 -16.40 -23.31 16.55
N THR A 142 -15.13 -23.04 16.23
CA THR A 142 -14.46 -21.78 16.59
C THR A 142 -14.55 -20.73 15.50
N GLU A 143 -15.07 -21.08 14.32
CA GLU A 143 -15.18 -20.20 13.16
C GLU A 143 -16.65 -19.82 12.90
N LYS A 144 -16.93 -18.52 12.96
CA LYS A 144 -18.26 -18.01 12.61
C LYS A 144 -18.40 -17.97 11.09
N VAL A 145 -19.17 -18.90 10.53
CA VAL A 145 -19.54 -18.88 9.11
C VAL A 145 -20.66 -17.87 8.90
N ASN A 146 -20.48 -16.96 7.94
CA ASN A 146 -21.52 -16.02 7.54
C ASN A 146 -22.31 -16.59 6.36
N TYR A 147 -23.59 -16.86 6.55
CA TYR A 147 -24.52 -17.31 5.50
C TYR A 147 -25.22 -16.08 4.91
N PHE A 148 -24.58 -15.45 3.93
CA PHE A 148 -25.14 -14.27 3.26
C PHE A 148 -26.33 -14.64 2.39
N MET A 149 -27.24 -13.69 2.21
CA MET A 149 -28.46 -13.88 1.44
C MET A 149 -28.40 -13.17 0.09
N VAL A 150 -28.99 -13.82 -0.90
CA VAL A 150 -29.21 -13.31 -2.25
C VAL A 150 -30.67 -13.52 -2.63
N THR A 151 -31.10 -12.98 -3.76
CA THR A 151 -32.42 -13.32 -4.32
C THR A 151 -32.25 -14.30 -5.47
N ASP A 152 -32.94 -15.43 -5.36
CA ASP A 152 -33.00 -16.44 -6.43
C ASP A 152 -33.92 -15.93 -7.56
N PRO A 153 -33.45 -15.83 -8.82
CA PRO A 153 -34.25 -15.35 -9.93
C PRO A 153 -35.41 -16.30 -10.33
N GLU A 154 -35.35 -17.57 -9.95
CA GLU A 154 -36.39 -18.57 -10.26
C GLU A 154 -37.55 -18.48 -9.26
N THR A 155 -37.23 -18.55 -7.98
CA THR A 155 -38.25 -18.51 -6.90
C THR A 155 -38.70 -17.12 -6.51
N LYS A 156 -37.92 -16.08 -6.91
CA LYS A 156 -38.07 -14.67 -6.49
C LYS A 156 -37.98 -14.44 -4.98
N GLY A 157 -37.49 -15.42 -4.27
CA GLY A 157 -37.33 -15.40 -2.80
C GLY A 157 -35.86 -15.29 -2.36
N PRO A 158 -35.62 -15.00 -1.06
CA PRO A 158 -34.29 -15.00 -0.50
C PRO A 158 -33.73 -16.43 -0.42
N ALA A 159 -32.48 -16.60 -0.84
CA ALA A 159 -31.74 -17.86 -0.76
C ALA A 159 -30.35 -17.63 -0.16
N ILE A 160 -29.78 -18.68 0.43
CA ILE A 160 -28.39 -18.65 0.90
C ILE A 160 -27.47 -18.61 -0.34
N TYR A 161 -26.49 -17.72 -0.34
CA TYR A 161 -25.66 -17.37 -1.50
C TYR A 161 -24.96 -18.56 -2.17
N ASP A 162 -24.58 -19.58 -1.41
CA ASP A 162 -23.88 -20.77 -1.91
C ASP A 162 -24.80 -21.91 -2.36
N GLN A 163 -26.13 -21.71 -2.27
CA GLN A 163 -27.16 -22.67 -2.68
C GLN A 163 -27.73 -22.41 -4.07
N VAL A 164 -27.38 -21.27 -4.69
CA VAL A 164 -27.87 -20.90 -6.01
C VAL A 164 -26.70 -20.60 -6.96
N SER A 165 -26.81 -21.03 -8.21
CA SER A 165 -25.76 -20.81 -9.22
C SER A 165 -25.80 -19.42 -9.88
N THR A 166 -26.94 -18.76 -9.77
CA THR A 166 -27.17 -17.40 -10.29
C THR A 166 -28.07 -16.66 -9.31
N ALA A 167 -27.80 -15.39 -9.04
CA ALA A 167 -28.62 -14.54 -8.20
C ALA A 167 -29.07 -13.30 -8.95
N ASP A 168 -30.19 -12.71 -8.51
CA ASP A 168 -30.70 -11.48 -9.10
C ASP A 168 -29.72 -10.33 -8.78
N LEU A 169 -29.28 -9.63 -9.82
CA LEU A 169 -28.34 -8.54 -9.69
C LEU A 169 -29.01 -7.19 -9.37
N LEU A 170 -30.27 -7.02 -9.77
CA LEU A 170 -30.98 -5.74 -9.74
C LEU A 170 -32.12 -5.70 -8.71
N PHE A 171 -32.01 -6.48 -7.64
CA PHE A 171 -33.05 -6.52 -6.62
C PHE A 171 -33.03 -5.28 -5.71
N ASP A 172 -34.15 -4.57 -5.66
CA ASP A 172 -34.49 -3.52 -4.70
C ASP A 172 -35.89 -3.79 -4.16
N GLY A 173 -36.00 -4.16 -2.88
CA GLY A 173 -37.31 -4.57 -2.36
C GLY A 173 -37.29 -4.95 -0.90
N GLN A 174 -38.23 -5.80 -0.51
CA GLN A 174 -38.38 -6.31 0.84
C GLN A 174 -38.31 -7.83 0.85
N VAL A 175 -37.67 -8.36 1.89
CA VAL A 175 -37.70 -9.78 2.20
C VAL A 175 -38.36 -9.98 3.57
N GLN A 176 -39.05 -11.10 3.75
CA GLN A 176 -39.73 -11.41 5.02
C GLN A 176 -38.88 -12.38 5.87
N ASN A 177 -38.77 -12.11 7.14
CA ASN A 177 -38.21 -13.08 8.10
C ASN A 177 -39.29 -14.10 8.52
N LYS A 178 -38.90 -15.17 9.23
CA LYS A 178 -39.82 -16.20 9.72
C LYS A 178 -40.94 -15.68 10.64
N ALA A 179 -40.77 -14.52 11.24
CA ALA A 179 -41.78 -13.87 12.07
C ALA A 179 -42.77 -13.01 11.25
N GLY A 180 -42.67 -12.98 9.93
CA GLY A 180 -43.49 -12.18 9.03
C GLY A 180 -43.12 -10.70 8.98
N GLN A 181 -41.97 -10.30 9.53
CA GLN A 181 -41.51 -8.92 9.46
C GLN A 181 -40.76 -8.69 8.14
N SER A 182 -41.11 -7.59 7.47
CA SER A 182 -40.44 -7.16 6.24
C SER A 182 -39.16 -6.41 6.56
N ILE A 183 -38.07 -6.75 5.87
CA ILE A 183 -36.78 -6.08 5.92
C ILE A 183 -36.49 -5.49 4.56
N LYS A 184 -36.26 -4.18 4.46
CA LYS A 184 -35.91 -3.51 3.22
C LYS A 184 -34.45 -3.78 2.87
N VAL A 185 -34.20 -4.29 1.67
CA VAL A 185 -32.85 -4.67 1.20
C VAL A 185 -32.63 -4.27 -0.25
N LYS A 186 -31.38 -4.07 -0.61
CA LYS A 186 -30.90 -3.88 -1.99
C LYS A 186 -29.68 -4.75 -2.25
N THR A 187 -29.47 -5.15 -3.49
CA THR A 187 -28.19 -5.79 -3.85
C THR A 187 -27.05 -4.77 -3.78
N ALA A 188 -25.83 -5.25 -3.53
CA ALA A 188 -24.64 -4.42 -3.55
C ALA A 188 -24.46 -3.71 -4.91
N PHE A 189 -24.86 -4.34 -6.01
CA PHE A 189 -24.82 -3.75 -7.34
C PHE A 189 -25.80 -2.59 -7.51
N VAL A 190 -27.03 -2.70 -6.99
CA VAL A 190 -28.01 -1.60 -7.02
C VAL A 190 -27.48 -0.39 -6.23
N LEU A 191 -26.91 -0.61 -5.06
CA LEU A 191 -26.29 0.47 -4.26
C LEU A 191 -25.15 1.15 -5.02
N LEU A 192 -24.32 0.38 -5.72
CA LEU A 192 -23.27 0.93 -6.57
C LEU A 192 -23.87 1.72 -7.74
N GLN A 193 -24.90 1.19 -8.39
CA GLN A 193 -25.57 1.86 -9.51
C GLN A 193 -26.19 3.21 -9.06
N GLU A 194 -26.88 3.23 -7.93
CA GLU A 194 -27.44 4.46 -7.37
C GLU A 194 -26.33 5.50 -7.07
N SER A 195 -25.22 5.06 -6.53
CA SER A 195 -24.07 5.94 -6.28
C SER A 195 -23.47 6.49 -7.58
N VAL A 196 -23.24 5.64 -8.57
CA VAL A 196 -22.67 6.05 -9.87
C VAL A 196 -23.60 7.00 -10.62
N PHE A 197 -24.92 6.77 -10.57
CA PHE A 197 -25.91 7.62 -11.23
C PHE A 197 -26.37 8.83 -10.40
N SER A 198 -25.79 9.02 -9.19
CA SER A 198 -26.07 10.22 -8.39
C SER A 198 -25.60 11.51 -9.05
N GLN A 199 -24.66 11.39 -9.99
CA GLN A 199 -24.14 12.47 -10.83
C GLN A 199 -24.11 12.01 -12.27
N GLY A 200 -24.17 12.96 -13.23
CA GLY A 200 -24.02 12.67 -14.66
C GLY A 200 -22.56 12.51 -15.07
N ILE A 201 -22.31 11.95 -16.24
CA ILE A 201 -20.96 11.85 -16.81
C ILE A 201 -20.32 13.24 -17.01
N ALA A 202 -21.14 14.26 -17.30
CA ALA A 202 -20.72 15.66 -17.43
C ALA A 202 -20.16 16.19 -16.09
N ASP A 203 -20.79 15.84 -14.96
CA ASP A 203 -20.31 16.26 -13.64
C ASP A 203 -18.97 15.62 -13.30
N TYR A 204 -18.83 14.32 -13.59
CA TYR A 204 -17.54 13.62 -13.42
C TYR A 204 -16.44 14.19 -14.31
N SER A 205 -16.77 14.54 -15.57
CA SER A 205 -15.87 15.21 -16.50
C SER A 205 -15.40 16.57 -15.95
N GLU A 206 -16.31 17.38 -15.44
CA GLU A 206 -15.99 18.68 -14.86
C GLU A 206 -15.10 18.53 -13.61
N ILE A 207 -15.35 17.51 -12.75
CA ILE A 207 -14.54 17.27 -11.56
C ILE A 207 -13.11 16.87 -11.93
N CYS A 208 -12.94 15.93 -12.85
CA CYS A 208 -11.61 15.39 -13.20
C CYS A 208 -10.90 16.19 -14.31
N LYS A 209 -11.59 17.12 -14.95
CA LYS A 209 -11.10 17.92 -16.07
C LYS A 209 -10.68 17.08 -17.28
N ILE A 210 -11.34 15.96 -17.49
CA ILE A 210 -11.18 15.09 -18.66
C ILE A 210 -12.48 15.14 -19.47
N PRO A 211 -12.44 15.40 -20.80
CA PRO A 211 -13.64 15.46 -21.63
C PRO A 211 -14.46 14.17 -21.59
N GLU A 212 -15.79 14.30 -21.63
CA GLU A 212 -16.73 13.16 -21.60
C GLU A 212 -16.44 12.13 -22.70
N GLU A 213 -16.08 12.60 -23.90
CA GLU A 213 -15.73 11.73 -25.02
C GLU A 213 -14.49 10.88 -24.69
N THR A 214 -13.50 11.47 -24.00
CA THR A 214 -12.29 10.75 -23.58
C THR A 214 -12.61 9.71 -22.51
N ILE A 215 -13.47 10.02 -21.53
CA ILE A 215 -13.95 9.07 -20.52
C ILE A 215 -14.64 7.89 -21.20
N THR A 216 -15.54 8.20 -22.13
CA THR A 216 -16.30 7.22 -22.91
C THR A 216 -15.40 6.34 -23.78
N GLU A 217 -14.43 6.93 -24.50
CA GLU A 217 -13.46 6.18 -25.30
C GLU A 217 -12.67 5.15 -24.45
N VAL A 218 -12.22 5.55 -23.28
CA VAL A 218 -11.49 4.64 -22.37
C VAL A 218 -12.41 3.57 -21.82
N ALA A 219 -13.66 3.88 -21.50
CA ALA A 219 -14.63 2.91 -21.01
C ALA A 219 -14.99 1.85 -22.09
N ILE A 220 -15.15 2.29 -23.35
CA ILE A 220 -15.36 1.41 -24.50
C ILE A 220 -14.15 0.49 -24.67
N GLU A 221 -12.95 1.04 -24.71
CA GLU A 221 -11.72 0.27 -24.89
C GLU A 221 -11.57 -0.74 -23.76
N PHE A 222 -11.70 -0.33 -22.49
CA PHE A 222 -11.58 -1.20 -21.33
C PHE A 222 -12.52 -2.41 -21.39
N THR A 223 -13.76 -2.21 -21.82
CA THR A 223 -14.78 -3.27 -21.89
C THR A 223 -14.76 -4.09 -23.18
N SER A 224 -13.82 -3.84 -24.10
CA SER A 224 -13.74 -4.51 -25.40
C SER A 224 -12.80 -5.72 -25.44
N HIS A 225 -12.05 -5.99 -24.36
CA HIS A 225 -11.04 -7.04 -24.28
C HIS A 225 -11.42 -8.19 -23.34
N GLY A 226 -12.68 -8.30 -22.93
CA GLY A 226 -13.16 -9.31 -21.99
C GLY A 226 -12.39 -9.25 -20.66
N THR A 227 -11.81 -10.39 -20.26
CA THR A 227 -11.02 -10.49 -19.01
C THR A 227 -9.52 -10.18 -19.17
N LYS A 228 -9.04 -9.84 -20.38
CA LYS A 228 -7.63 -9.56 -20.66
C LYS A 228 -7.27 -8.08 -20.46
N VAL A 229 -7.79 -7.53 -19.39
CA VAL A 229 -7.59 -6.13 -18.99
C VAL A 229 -7.03 -6.03 -17.57
N ALA A 230 -6.28 -4.96 -17.32
CA ALA A 230 -5.80 -4.67 -15.99
C ALA A 230 -5.92 -3.17 -15.67
N VAL A 231 -6.09 -2.86 -14.39
CA VAL A 231 -6.00 -1.52 -13.82
C VAL A 231 -4.87 -1.52 -12.82
N ASP A 232 -3.94 -0.59 -12.93
CA ASP A 232 -2.83 -0.47 -11.98
C ASP A 232 -2.64 1.00 -11.58
N GLY A 233 -2.38 1.22 -10.29
CA GLY A 233 -2.18 2.54 -9.74
C GLY A 233 -1.55 2.46 -8.36
N MET A 234 -0.70 3.45 -8.03
CA MET A 234 -0.03 3.48 -6.72
C MET A 234 0.13 4.90 -6.17
N GLY A 235 0.63 5.85 -6.97
CA GLY A 235 0.90 7.21 -6.53
C GLY A 235 -0.37 8.00 -6.21
N ASN A 236 -1.45 7.75 -6.90
CA ASN A 236 -2.74 8.39 -6.74
C ASN A 236 -3.40 8.10 -5.37
N THR A 237 -3.16 6.94 -4.78
CA THR A 237 -3.73 6.59 -3.46
C THR A 237 -3.05 7.29 -2.28
N ALA A 238 -1.93 8.00 -2.52
CA ALA A 238 -1.26 8.79 -1.50
C ALA A 238 -1.88 10.19 -1.36
N SER A 239 -3.19 10.23 -1.16
CA SER A 239 -4.05 11.41 -1.00
C SER A 239 -5.07 11.18 0.11
N ALA A 240 -5.75 12.26 0.56
CA ALA A 240 -6.72 12.17 1.64
C ALA A 240 -8.01 11.39 1.28
N ASN A 241 -8.25 11.17 0.00
CA ASN A 241 -9.30 10.29 -0.52
C ASN A 241 -8.75 9.02 -1.20
N GLY A 242 -7.56 8.59 -0.78
CA GLY A 242 -6.86 7.45 -1.37
C GLY A 242 -7.61 6.13 -1.30
N TYR A 243 -8.44 5.92 -0.27
CA TYR A 243 -9.32 4.75 -0.19
C TYR A 243 -10.33 4.72 -1.35
N ASP A 244 -10.99 5.84 -1.62
CA ASP A 244 -12.02 5.91 -2.68
C ASP A 244 -11.40 5.68 -4.06
N ILE A 245 -10.19 6.19 -4.29
CA ILE A 245 -9.44 5.95 -5.53
C ILE A 245 -9.09 4.46 -5.68
N ALA A 246 -8.59 3.81 -4.62
CA ALA A 246 -8.29 2.38 -4.65
C ALA A 246 -9.55 1.53 -4.86
N ASN A 247 -10.65 1.88 -4.18
CA ASN A 247 -11.94 1.21 -4.33
C ASN A 247 -12.51 1.38 -5.75
N ALA A 248 -12.36 2.56 -6.36
CA ALA A 248 -12.79 2.81 -7.75
C ALA A 248 -12.04 1.91 -8.74
N MET A 249 -10.72 1.80 -8.64
CA MET A 249 -9.93 0.90 -9.48
C MET A 249 -10.35 -0.57 -9.31
N HIS A 250 -10.56 -1.00 -8.05
CA HIS A 250 -11.06 -2.33 -7.74
C HIS A 250 -12.44 -2.59 -8.34
N THR A 251 -13.35 -1.65 -8.17
CA THR A 251 -14.73 -1.74 -8.73
C THR A 251 -14.72 -1.85 -10.24
N LEU A 252 -13.91 -1.02 -10.93
CA LEU A 252 -13.79 -1.06 -12.39
C LEU A 252 -13.30 -2.44 -12.89
N ALA A 253 -12.25 -3.00 -12.26
CA ALA A 253 -11.74 -4.32 -12.59
C ALA A 253 -12.79 -5.43 -12.34
N THR A 254 -13.59 -5.29 -11.29
CA THR A 254 -14.66 -6.23 -10.94
C THR A 254 -15.78 -6.25 -11.96
N MET A 255 -16.07 -5.10 -12.63
CA MET A 255 -17.13 -5.06 -13.66
C MET A 255 -16.94 -6.06 -14.80
N VAL A 256 -15.72 -6.44 -15.12
CA VAL A 256 -15.41 -7.36 -16.23
C VAL A 256 -14.91 -8.73 -15.77
N GLY A 257 -14.75 -8.96 -14.45
CA GLY A 257 -14.34 -10.25 -13.90
C GLY A 257 -12.90 -10.64 -14.23
N CYS A 258 -11.98 -9.68 -14.37
CA CYS A 258 -10.62 -9.93 -14.84
C CYS A 258 -9.67 -10.49 -13.77
N TYR A 259 -10.10 -10.62 -12.50
CA TYR A 259 -9.24 -11.13 -11.42
C TYR A 259 -8.95 -12.64 -11.57
N ASN A 260 -7.72 -13.01 -11.35
CA ASN A 260 -7.18 -14.37 -11.46
C ASN A 260 -7.24 -14.96 -12.88
N MET A 261 -7.60 -14.16 -13.90
CA MET A 261 -7.64 -14.57 -15.30
C MET A 261 -6.31 -14.32 -16.00
N LYS A 262 -5.93 -15.16 -16.94
CA LYS A 262 -4.73 -14.99 -17.77
C LYS A 262 -4.87 -13.76 -18.65
N GLY A 263 -3.96 -12.80 -18.47
CA GLY A 263 -4.07 -11.47 -19.11
C GLY A 263 -4.87 -10.44 -18.32
N GLY A 264 -5.50 -10.85 -17.22
CA GLY A 264 -6.17 -9.99 -16.25
C GLY A 264 -5.28 -9.66 -15.05
N MET A 265 -5.93 -9.43 -13.90
CA MET A 265 -5.25 -9.03 -12.67
C MET A 265 -4.94 -10.22 -11.77
N ILE A 266 -3.72 -10.30 -11.25
CA ILE A 266 -3.31 -11.26 -10.24
C ILE A 266 -3.22 -10.53 -8.89
N ASN A 267 -3.97 -11.00 -7.89
CA ASN A 267 -4.05 -10.36 -6.57
C ASN A 267 -3.56 -11.27 -5.45
N ARG A 268 -2.56 -12.09 -5.72
CA ARG A 268 -1.94 -12.95 -4.71
C ARG A 268 -0.45 -13.07 -4.94
N ARG A 269 0.30 -13.06 -3.83
CA ARG A 269 1.70 -13.47 -3.81
C ARG A 269 1.75 -14.93 -3.41
N VAL A 270 2.40 -15.74 -4.20
CA VAL A 270 2.63 -17.14 -3.87
C VAL A 270 4.13 -17.36 -3.72
N ALA A 271 4.51 -17.93 -2.60
CA ALA A 271 5.92 -18.12 -2.26
C ALA A 271 6.19 -19.55 -1.78
N TYR A 272 7.42 -20.00 -1.96
CA TYR A 272 7.92 -21.15 -1.24
C TYR A 272 8.01 -20.83 0.25
N LYS A 273 7.64 -21.78 1.09
CA LYS A 273 7.65 -21.61 2.55
C LYS A 273 9.07 -21.39 3.03
N SER A 274 9.32 -20.22 3.58
CA SER A 274 10.64 -19.84 4.11
C SER A 274 10.67 -19.79 5.63
N LEU A 275 9.68 -19.14 6.23
CA LEU A 275 9.71 -18.80 7.65
C LEU A 275 8.67 -19.58 8.47
N ALA A 276 7.40 -19.52 8.09
CA ALA A 276 6.30 -20.08 8.85
C ALA A 276 6.06 -21.55 8.48
N ALA A 277 5.98 -22.42 9.49
CA ALA A 277 5.67 -23.84 9.32
C ALA A 277 6.36 -24.44 8.07
N GLY A 278 7.63 -24.14 7.94
CA GLY A 278 8.46 -24.64 6.84
C GLY A 278 8.65 -26.16 6.94
N PRO A 279 9.01 -26.83 5.86
CA PRO A 279 9.12 -28.29 5.83
C PRO A 279 10.26 -28.83 6.71
N ARG A 280 11.21 -27.99 7.08
CA ARG A 280 12.36 -28.39 7.91
C ARG A 280 12.39 -27.66 9.26
N TYR A 281 12.13 -26.35 9.26
CA TYR A 281 12.25 -25.50 10.44
C TYR A 281 11.03 -24.58 10.59
N ASN A 282 10.59 -24.34 11.80
CA ASN A 282 9.60 -23.31 12.11
C ASN A 282 10.29 -22.04 12.61
N LEU A 283 10.34 -21.03 11.78
CA LEU A 283 10.97 -19.74 12.07
C LEU A 283 9.96 -18.64 12.44
N SER A 284 8.67 -18.95 12.43
CA SER A 284 7.61 -17.97 12.74
C SER A 284 7.14 -18.00 14.19
N THR A 285 7.47 -19.06 14.93
CA THR A 285 7.11 -19.20 16.34
C THR A 285 8.34 -19.10 17.21
N ILE A 286 8.24 -18.27 18.24
CA ILE A 286 9.28 -18.16 19.27
C ILE A 286 9.17 -19.38 20.18
N ALA A 287 10.24 -20.17 20.25
CA ALA A 287 10.29 -21.32 21.14
C ALA A 287 10.15 -20.87 22.61
N ASN A 288 9.30 -21.58 23.35
CA ASN A 288 9.02 -21.29 24.77
C ASN A 288 8.43 -19.91 25.08
N ALA A 289 7.91 -19.20 24.07
CA ALA A 289 7.23 -17.94 24.30
C ALA A 289 5.97 -18.12 25.16
N PRO A 290 5.72 -17.25 26.15
CA PRO A 290 4.48 -17.25 26.87
C PRO A 290 3.32 -16.87 25.93
N LYS A 291 2.13 -17.43 26.19
CA LYS A 291 0.93 -17.05 25.41
C LYS A 291 0.61 -15.57 25.67
N ILE A 292 0.55 -14.78 24.59
CA ILE A 292 0.11 -13.40 24.66
C ILE A 292 -1.40 -13.36 24.96
N LYS A 293 -1.79 -12.71 26.06
CA LYS A 293 -3.17 -12.66 26.54
C LYS A 293 -4.06 -11.64 25.82
N GLY A 294 -3.52 -10.81 24.95
CA GLY A 294 -4.26 -9.81 24.19
C GLY A 294 -3.36 -9.01 23.25
N LYS A 295 -3.97 -8.38 22.27
CA LYS A 295 -3.30 -7.40 21.42
C LYS A 295 -3.43 -6.03 22.05
N GLY A 296 -2.33 -5.30 22.17
CA GLY A 296 -2.35 -3.88 22.48
C GLY A 296 -2.94 -3.06 21.32
N ILE A 297 -3.30 -1.82 21.61
CA ILE A 297 -3.67 -0.84 20.58
C ILE A 297 -2.39 -0.34 19.91
N LEU A 298 -2.38 -0.33 18.58
CA LEU A 298 -1.26 0.24 17.81
C LEU A 298 -1.11 1.73 18.13
N ILE A 299 0.12 2.19 18.36
CA ILE A 299 0.40 3.60 18.63
C ILE A 299 -0.04 4.50 17.46
N SER A 300 -0.07 3.97 16.25
CA SER A 300 -0.58 4.65 15.05
C SER A 300 -2.09 4.94 15.07
N ARG A 301 -2.84 4.46 16.06
CA ARG A 301 -4.31 4.63 16.16
C ARG A 301 -5.08 4.04 14.97
N THR A 302 -4.52 3.03 14.33
CA THR A 302 -5.07 2.37 13.14
C THR A 302 -5.65 1.00 13.48
N GLY A 303 -6.65 0.55 12.69
CA GLY A 303 -7.26 -0.77 12.81
C GLY A 303 -8.15 -0.96 14.04
N VAL A 304 -8.56 0.13 14.69
CA VAL A 304 -9.38 0.10 15.90
C VAL A 304 -10.47 1.17 15.80
N PRO A 305 -11.76 0.82 15.93
CA PRO A 305 -12.85 1.79 16.06
C PRO A 305 -12.68 2.62 17.33
N PHE A 306 -12.88 3.94 17.25
CA PHE A 306 -12.76 4.85 18.39
C PHE A 306 -13.69 4.47 19.54
N GLU A 307 -14.88 3.96 19.24
CA GLU A 307 -15.91 3.53 20.18
C GLU A 307 -15.43 2.42 21.13
N THR A 308 -14.37 1.69 20.77
CA THR A 308 -13.79 0.62 21.61
C THR A 308 -12.73 1.14 22.57
N THR A 309 -12.27 2.38 22.40
CA THR A 309 -11.15 2.97 23.14
C THR A 309 -11.49 3.34 24.57
N ALA A 310 -10.46 3.51 25.40
CA ALA A 310 -10.63 3.98 26.79
C ALA A 310 -11.15 5.42 26.83
N GLU A 311 -10.70 6.30 25.93
CA GLU A 311 -11.17 7.69 25.86
C GLU A 311 -12.67 7.76 25.63
N TYR A 312 -13.18 7.05 24.63
CA TYR A 312 -14.60 6.99 24.32
C TYR A 312 -15.42 6.53 25.55
N LYS A 313 -15.01 5.39 26.15
CA LYS A 313 -15.70 4.81 27.31
C LYS A 313 -15.70 5.75 28.52
N GLN A 314 -14.60 6.47 28.76
CA GLN A 314 -14.50 7.44 29.85
C GLN A 314 -15.41 8.63 29.65
N LYS A 315 -15.50 9.18 28.43
CA LYS A 315 -16.44 10.29 28.12
C LYS A 315 -17.89 9.85 28.30
N ILE A 316 -18.27 8.67 27.79
CA ILE A 316 -19.62 8.11 28.00
C ILE A 316 -19.92 7.92 29.50
N ALA A 317 -18.98 7.36 30.27
CA ALA A 317 -19.18 7.16 31.72
C ALA A 317 -19.38 8.47 32.50
N LYS A 318 -18.86 9.58 31.99
CA LYS A 318 -19.05 10.93 32.55
C LYS A 318 -20.29 11.63 32.02
N GLY A 319 -21.05 11.04 31.08
CA GLY A 319 -22.20 11.67 30.43
C GLY A 319 -21.79 12.75 29.41
N GLU A 320 -20.55 12.76 28.96
CA GLU A 320 -20.04 13.70 27.97
C GLU A 320 -20.27 13.17 26.54
N ASN A 321 -20.37 14.09 25.56
CA ASN A 321 -20.30 13.70 24.16
C ASN A 321 -18.90 13.10 23.88
N PRO A 322 -18.81 11.85 23.39
CA PRO A 322 -17.52 11.24 23.14
C PRO A 322 -16.76 11.87 21.95
N TYR A 323 -17.45 12.54 21.04
CA TYR A 323 -16.88 13.19 19.86
C TYR A 323 -16.66 14.70 20.08
N PRO A 324 -15.59 15.27 19.51
CA PRO A 324 -14.50 14.62 18.77
C PRO A 324 -13.54 13.85 19.70
N SER A 325 -12.84 12.87 19.16
CA SER A 325 -11.65 12.28 19.80
C SER A 325 -10.54 13.33 19.93
N LYS A 326 -9.57 13.10 20.81
CA LYS A 326 -8.42 14.02 20.97
C LYS A 326 -7.60 14.12 19.69
N PHE A 327 -7.34 12.99 19.00
CA PHE A 327 -6.72 12.89 17.68
C PHE A 327 -7.50 11.88 16.84
N PRO A 328 -7.43 11.96 15.50
CA PRO A 328 -8.13 11.04 14.62
C PRO A 328 -7.75 9.59 14.86
N TRP A 329 -8.74 8.69 14.82
CA TRP A 329 -8.58 7.24 14.77
C TRP A 329 -8.97 6.74 13.39
N HIS A 330 -8.23 5.75 12.91
CA HIS A 330 -8.39 5.19 11.57
C HIS A 330 -8.84 3.73 11.68
N PRO A 331 -10.15 3.47 11.66
CA PRO A 331 -10.71 2.17 12.08
C PRO A 331 -10.34 1.00 11.19
N ILE A 332 -9.92 1.24 9.94
CA ILE A 332 -9.63 0.21 8.94
C ILE A 332 -8.13 0.04 8.67
N GLY A 333 -7.32 1.01 9.05
CA GLY A 333 -5.89 1.03 8.75
C GLY A 333 -5.10 -0.14 9.37
N SER A 334 -3.96 -0.42 8.79
CA SER A 334 -2.88 -1.19 9.40
C SER A 334 -1.86 -0.26 10.07
N ALA A 335 -0.79 -0.80 10.66
CA ALA A 335 0.29 0.01 11.22
C ALA A 335 0.82 1.03 10.19
N SER A 336 1.02 2.27 10.63
CA SER A 336 1.47 3.39 9.80
C SER A 336 2.55 4.18 10.52
N ASP A 337 3.73 4.31 9.92
CA ASP A 337 4.88 5.03 10.49
C ASP A 337 4.56 6.53 10.67
N ASN A 338 3.83 7.12 9.71
CA ASN A 338 3.45 8.53 9.78
C ASN A 338 2.50 8.79 10.95
N GLN A 339 1.49 7.94 11.13
CA GLN A 339 0.57 8.06 12.25
C GLN A 339 1.26 7.75 13.60
N ALA A 340 2.23 6.84 13.60
CA ALA A 340 3.05 6.57 14.78
C ALA A 340 3.87 7.79 15.19
N LEU A 341 4.49 8.50 14.23
CA LEU A 341 5.25 9.72 14.53
C LEU A 341 4.38 10.79 15.21
N PHE A 342 3.18 11.07 14.64
CA PHE A 342 2.23 12.01 15.26
C PHE A 342 1.82 11.57 16.66
N SER A 343 1.62 10.28 16.89
CA SER A 343 1.28 9.74 18.21
C SER A 343 2.40 9.93 19.22
N VAL A 344 3.63 9.67 18.80
CA VAL A 344 4.82 9.79 19.65
C VAL A 344 5.01 11.23 20.12
N VAL A 345 5.02 12.20 19.19
CA VAL A 345 5.23 13.62 19.53
C VAL A 345 4.09 14.22 20.36
N ASN A 346 2.89 13.66 20.25
CA ASN A 346 1.72 14.10 21.04
C ASN A 346 1.48 13.27 22.30
N SER A 347 2.29 12.22 22.57
CA SER A 347 2.10 11.24 23.65
C SER A 347 0.68 10.68 23.72
N TYR A 348 0.10 10.34 22.58
CA TYR A 348 -1.27 9.85 22.46
C TYR A 348 -1.38 8.72 21.43
N PRO A 349 -2.08 7.63 21.69
CA PRO A 349 -2.98 7.33 22.82
C PRO A 349 -2.25 6.96 24.12
N TYR A 350 -0.94 6.77 24.05
CA TYR A 350 -0.07 6.53 25.20
C TYR A 350 1.35 7.03 24.87
N GLN A 351 2.17 7.22 25.90
CA GLN A 351 3.55 7.62 25.75
C GLN A 351 4.41 6.44 25.26
N ALA A 352 5.20 6.65 24.20
CA ALA A 352 6.26 5.74 23.82
C ALA A 352 7.46 5.91 24.76
N LYS A 353 7.93 4.82 25.38
CA LYS A 353 9.15 4.85 26.24
C LYS A 353 10.42 4.57 25.44
N VAL A 354 10.32 3.74 24.41
CA VAL A 354 11.38 3.45 23.47
C VAL A 354 10.83 3.60 22.05
N MET A 355 11.52 4.35 21.22
CA MET A 355 11.30 4.42 19.78
C MET A 355 12.52 3.84 19.08
N MET A 356 12.32 2.77 18.32
CA MET A 356 13.35 2.17 17.49
C MET A 356 13.01 2.42 16.01
N VAL A 357 13.95 2.97 15.28
CA VAL A 357 13.81 3.26 13.84
C VAL A 357 14.85 2.46 13.08
N TRP A 358 14.41 1.59 12.18
CA TRP A 358 15.27 0.77 11.35
C TRP A 358 15.06 1.09 9.87
N MET A 359 16.12 1.51 9.19
CA MET A 359 16.14 1.86 7.76
C MET A 359 14.94 2.73 7.35
N SER A 360 14.55 3.66 8.20
CA SER A 360 13.38 4.53 8.01
C SER A 360 13.71 5.95 8.44
N ASN A 361 13.12 6.91 7.71
CA ASN A 361 13.32 8.32 7.98
C ASN A 361 11.97 9.06 8.10
N PRO A 362 11.18 8.78 9.16
CA PRO A 362 9.84 9.34 9.33
C PRO A 362 9.82 10.86 9.36
N LEU A 363 10.87 11.53 9.84
CA LEU A 363 10.98 12.99 9.75
C LEU A 363 10.97 13.50 8.31
N MET A 364 11.55 12.77 7.37
CA MET A 364 11.58 13.16 5.96
C MET A 364 10.34 12.69 5.21
N THR A 365 9.80 11.52 5.54
CA THR A 365 8.72 10.90 4.77
C THR A 365 7.33 11.36 5.18
N THR A 366 7.14 11.77 6.44
CA THR A 366 5.82 12.20 6.95
C THR A 366 5.43 13.57 6.38
N PRO A 367 4.33 13.68 5.63
CA PRO A 367 3.87 14.95 5.09
C PRO A 367 3.22 15.78 6.19
N ALA A 368 3.87 16.86 6.58
CA ALA A 368 3.33 17.90 7.46
C ALA A 368 4.19 19.15 7.42
N ALA A 369 3.59 20.32 7.34
CA ALA A 369 4.21 21.57 7.76
C ALA A 369 4.48 21.52 9.29
N GLY A 370 5.28 22.44 9.82
CA GLY A 370 5.62 22.41 11.25
C GLY A 370 6.70 21.39 11.62
N ARG A 371 7.59 21.07 10.69
CA ARG A 371 8.67 20.10 10.87
C ARG A 371 9.55 20.40 12.10
N GLN A 372 9.84 21.68 12.33
CA GLN A 372 10.67 22.08 13.47
C GLN A 372 10.00 21.73 14.80
N GLU A 373 8.70 21.91 14.92
CA GLU A 373 7.95 21.53 16.14
C GLU A 373 8.01 20.02 16.40
N ILE A 374 7.93 19.20 15.33
CA ILE A 374 8.09 17.74 15.47
C ILE A 374 9.49 17.39 15.96
N ILE A 375 10.53 18.03 15.44
CA ILE A 375 11.92 17.85 15.87
C ILE A 375 12.08 18.24 17.33
N ASP A 376 11.52 19.38 17.72
CA ASP A 376 11.64 19.89 19.10
C ASP A 376 10.90 18.98 20.10
N GLU A 377 9.74 18.41 19.73
CA GLU A 377 9.07 17.42 20.56
C GLU A 377 9.85 16.11 20.68
N LEU A 378 10.48 15.61 19.60
CA LEU A 378 11.28 14.39 19.63
C LEU A 378 12.54 14.52 20.51
N LYS A 379 13.09 15.73 20.66
CA LYS A 379 14.24 16.00 21.53
C LYS A 379 13.90 16.03 23.02
N LYS A 380 12.63 16.03 23.38
CA LYS A 380 12.21 16.04 24.78
C LYS A 380 12.22 14.63 25.35
N VAL A 381 13.04 14.38 26.37
CA VAL A 381 13.16 13.08 27.05
C VAL A 381 11.80 12.61 27.62
N GLU A 382 10.96 13.53 28.07
CA GLU A 382 9.61 13.21 28.55
C GLU A 382 8.67 12.74 27.44
N ARG A 383 8.98 13.02 26.17
CA ARG A 383 8.22 12.51 25.00
C ARG A 383 8.73 11.14 24.56
N VAL A 384 10.03 11.03 24.35
CA VAL A 384 10.71 9.80 23.94
C VAL A 384 11.95 9.61 24.82
N PRO A 385 11.82 8.88 25.93
CA PRO A 385 12.96 8.66 26.85
C PRO A 385 14.17 7.98 26.20
N LEU A 386 13.95 7.20 25.14
CA LEU A 386 15.01 6.51 24.41
C LEU A 386 14.66 6.39 22.92
N LEU A 387 15.43 7.03 22.06
CA LEU A 387 15.38 6.91 20.61
C LEU A 387 16.61 6.15 20.10
N ILE A 388 16.38 5.02 19.42
CA ILE A 388 17.43 4.18 18.83
C ILE A 388 17.22 4.18 17.31
N ALA A 389 18.27 4.50 16.57
CA ALA A 389 18.27 4.37 15.11
C ALA A 389 19.23 3.27 14.68
N ILE A 390 18.81 2.45 13.73
CA ILE A 390 19.61 1.39 13.11
C ILE A 390 19.58 1.67 11.62
N ASP A 391 20.69 2.16 11.06
CA ASP A 391 20.70 2.59 9.67
C ASP A 391 22.12 2.52 9.09
N ALA A 392 22.20 2.33 7.79
CA ALA A 392 23.45 2.42 7.02
C ALA A 392 23.87 3.88 6.74
N PHE A 393 22.93 4.84 6.89
CA PHE A 393 23.13 6.25 6.57
C PHE A 393 22.69 7.16 7.71
N MET A 394 23.36 8.32 7.82
CA MET A 394 22.98 9.38 8.74
C MET A 394 21.84 10.21 8.13
N GLY A 395 20.59 9.79 8.38
CA GLY A 395 19.38 10.51 7.98
C GLY A 395 18.88 11.49 9.02
N GLU A 396 17.82 12.22 8.70
CA GLU A 396 17.22 13.26 9.54
C GLU A 396 16.71 12.70 10.88
N THR A 397 16.07 11.54 10.87
CA THR A 397 15.59 10.88 12.08
C THR A 397 16.76 10.25 12.85
N THR A 398 17.69 9.62 12.12
CA THR A 398 18.88 8.99 12.71
C THR A 398 19.72 10.00 13.50
N SER A 399 19.83 11.24 13.00
CA SER A 399 20.62 12.30 13.66
C SER A 399 20.05 12.77 15.00
N LEU A 400 18.80 12.41 15.34
CA LEU A 400 18.19 12.73 16.63
C LEU A 400 18.27 11.58 17.65
N ALA A 401 18.78 10.41 17.24
CA ALA A 401 18.79 9.24 18.10
C ALA A 401 19.80 9.35 19.23
N ASP A 402 19.46 8.79 20.40
CA ASP A 402 20.35 8.65 21.54
C ASP A 402 21.45 7.61 21.26
N TYR A 403 21.07 6.56 20.51
CA TYR A 403 21.98 5.51 20.05
C TYR A 403 21.79 5.26 18.56
N ILE A 404 22.90 5.22 17.84
CA ILE A 404 22.94 4.88 16.42
C ILE A 404 23.69 3.57 16.25
N ILE A 405 23.03 2.57 15.76
CA ILE A 405 23.59 1.25 15.46
C ILE A 405 23.89 1.22 13.96
N PRO A 406 25.15 1.08 13.55
CA PRO A 406 25.50 0.93 12.14
C PRO A 406 24.85 -0.31 11.56
N ASP A 407 24.24 -0.18 10.37
CA ASP A 407 23.65 -1.29 9.66
C ASP A 407 24.33 -1.55 8.31
N THR A 408 24.12 -2.74 7.78
CA THR A 408 24.69 -3.23 6.54
C THR A 408 23.89 -2.79 5.33
N THR A 409 24.58 -2.61 4.20
CA THR A 409 23.93 -2.34 2.90
C THR A 409 23.39 -3.64 2.28
N PRO A 410 22.55 -3.56 1.21
CA PRO A 410 21.99 -4.76 0.57
C PRO A 410 23.00 -5.80 0.10
N TYR A 411 24.22 -5.42 -0.29
CA TYR A 411 25.26 -6.36 -0.70
C TYR A 411 25.99 -7.04 0.47
N GLU A 412 25.82 -6.50 1.66
CA GLU A 412 26.47 -6.95 2.90
C GLU A 412 25.51 -7.72 3.83
N SER A 413 24.24 -7.89 3.44
CA SER A 413 23.18 -8.36 4.36
C SER A 413 22.34 -9.51 3.82
N TRP A 414 21.75 -10.24 4.74
CA TRP A 414 20.76 -11.26 4.47
C TRP A 414 19.37 -10.68 4.19
N ALA A 415 18.61 -11.32 3.32
CA ALA A 415 17.16 -11.18 3.25
C ALA A 415 16.51 -12.39 2.61
N LEU A 416 15.31 -12.71 3.08
CA LEU A 416 14.38 -13.67 2.49
C LEU A 416 13.07 -12.94 2.26
N ALA A 417 12.60 -12.91 1.03
CA ALA A 417 11.39 -12.20 0.68
C ALA A 417 10.60 -12.92 -0.43
N ASN A 418 9.30 -12.78 -0.38
CA ASN A 418 8.48 -13.04 -1.55
C ASN A 418 8.77 -11.95 -2.59
N SER A 419 8.53 -12.22 -3.88
CA SER A 419 8.68 -11.18 -4.88
C SER A 419 7.82 -9.96 -4.55
N GLU A 420 8.31 -8.78 -4.84
CA GLU A 420 7.47 -7.58 -4.80
C GLU A 420 6.44 -7.64 -5.94
N GLY A 421 5.19 -7.40 -5.61
CA GLY A 421 4.10 -7.48 -6.57
C GLY A 421 3.44 -8.85 -6.61
N ASN A 422 2.34 -8.90 -7.30
CA ASN A 422 1.57 -10.13 -7.48
C ASN A 422 2.11 -10.85 -8.71
N THR A 423 2.51 -12.10 -8.53
CA THR A 423 3.02 -12.97 -9.60
C THR A 423 2.07 -14.14 -9.80
N SER A 424 2.01 -14.66 -11.03
CA SER A 424 1.24 -15.86 -11.34
C SER A 424 1.93 -17.14 -10.85
N GLU A 425 3.25 -17.10 -10.82
CA GLU A 425 4.12 -18.20 -10.45
C GLU A 425 4.59 -18.12 -8.99
N LYS A 426 5.00 -19.27 -8.44
CA LYS A 426 5.54 -19.38 -7.08
C LYS A 426 6.98 -18.90 -7.04
N VAL A 427 7.26 -17.89 -6.20
CA VAL A 427 8.58 -17.23 -6.14
C VAL A 427 8.94 -16.90 -4.69
N THR A 428 10.17 -17.26 -4.31
CA THR A 428 10.83 -16.74 -3.11
C THR A 428 12.23 -16.26 -3.48
N THR A 429 12.48 -14.97 -3.27
CA THR A 429 13.78 -14.35 -3.51
C THR A 429 14.61 -14.33 -2.25
N LEU A 430 15.91 -14.33 -2.40
CA LEU A 430 16.83 -14.12 -1.29
C LEU A 430 18.03 -13.28 -1.73
N ARG A 431 18.68 -12.68 -0.77
CA ARG A 431 20.06 -12.19 -0.90
C ARG A 431 20.86 -12.65 0.31
N TRP A 432 22.15 -12.74 0.14
CA TRP A 432 23.13 -13.06 1.16
C TRP A 432 24.34 -12.13 1.02
N PRO A 433 25.17 -11.95 2.07
CA PRO A 433 26.36 -11.12 1.99
C PRO A 433 27.32 -11.60 0.90
N VAL A 434 27.44 -10.86 -0.18
CA VAL A 434 28.37 -11.15 -1.28
C VAL A 434 29.66 -10.34 -1.19
N VAL A 435 29.71 -9.41 -0.23
CA VAL A 435 30.88 -8.65 0.16
C VAL A 435 30.95 -8.57 1.69
N THR A 436 32.17 -8.50 2.23
CA THR A 436 32.37 -8.35 3.67
C THR A 436 31.82 -7.02 4.15
N PRO A 437 30.97 -6.99 5.20
CA PRO A 437 30.48 -5.75 5.79
C PRO A 437 31.60 -4.79 6.21
N LEU A 438 31.39 -3.51 6.00
CA LEU A 438 32.32 -2.45 6.41
C LEU A 438 31.96 -1.86 7.78
N THR A 439 30.88 -2.31 8.41
CA THR A 439 30.48 -1.87 9.75
C THR A 439 31.50 -2.30 10.82
N ALA A 440 31.48 -1.61 11.95
CA ALA A 440 32.38 -1.91 13.06
C ALA A 440 32.24 -3.38 13.53
N LYS A 441 33.37 -3.97 13.92
CA LYS A 441 33.36 -5.31 14.53
C LYS A 441 33.04 -5.21 16.02
N LEU A 442 32.18 -6.10 16.47
CA LEU A 442 31.87 -6.33 17.86
C LEU A 442 33.07 -7.06 18.57
N SER A 443 33.03 -7.18 19.87
CA SER A 443 34.07 -7.83 20.65
C SER A 443 34.31 -9.31 20.28
N ASP A 444 33.27 -9.97 19.77
CA ASP A 444 33.30 -11.36 19.31
C ASP A 444 33.60 -11.48 17.81
N LYS A 445 34.04 -10.40 17.18
CA LYS A 445 34.40 -10.28 15.75
C LYS A 445 33.24 -10.29 14.74
N ARG A 446 31.99 -10.48 15.18
CA ARG A 446 30.82 -10.25 14.31
C ARG A 446 30.75 -8.79 13.89
N HIS A 447 30.14 -8.51 12.73
CA HIS A 447 29.91 -7.13 12.29
C HIS A 447 28.64 -6.54 12.94
N ALA A 448 28.67 -5.25 13.25
CA ALA A 448 27.46 -4.54 13.67
C ALA A 448 26.46 -4.56 12.53
N CYS A 449 25.23 -4.97 12.83
CA CYS A 449 24.07 -4.96 11.93
C CYS A 449 22.78 -5.08 12.76
N TYR A 450 21.64 -4.85 12.11
CA TYR A 450 20.33 -4.96 12.75
C TYR A 450 20.12 -6.31 13.44
N GLU A 451 20.39 -7.41 12.76
CA GLU A 451 20.14 -8.76 13.26
C GLU A 451 20.98 -9.08 14.49
N ASN A 452 22.27 -8.79 14.46
CA ASN A 452 23.17 -9.00 15.61
C ASN A 452 22.72 -8.13 16.80
N TYR A 453 22.34 -6.88 16.55
CA TYR A 453 21.82 -6.01 17.59
C TYR A 453 20.56 -6.57 18.26
N ILE A 454 19.57 -7.01 17.47
CA ILE A 454 18.32 -7.58 17.99
C ILE A 454 18.58 -8.88 18.77
N ILE A 455 19.42 -9.78 18.25
CA ILE A 455 19.76 -11.05 18.93
C ILE A 455 20.43 -10.75 20.28
N ASP A 456 21.41 -9.86 20.31
CA ASP A 456 22.18 -9.57 21.52
C ASP A 456 21.33 -8.85 22.58
N VAL A 457 20.53 -7.87 22.19
CA VAL A 457 19.60 -7.19 23.11
C VAL A 457 18.56 -8.17 23.65
N ALA A 458 17.98 -9.01 22.80
CA ALA A 458 16.98 -9.99 23.22
C ALA A 458 17.55 -10.99 24.24
N LYS A 459 18.79 -11.46 24.01
CA LYS A 459 19.52 -12.33 24.97
C LYS A 459 19.82 -11.57 26.26
N ALA A 460 20.28 -10.34 26.20
CA ALA A 460 20.64 -9.54 27.37
C ALA A 460 19.44 -9.26 28.30
N ILE A 461 18.25 -9.05 27.73
CA ILE A 461 17.02 -8.83 28.53
C ILE A 461 16.22 -10.11 28.78
N GLY A 462 16.75 -11.27 28.40
CA GLY A 462 16.16 -12.58 28.70
C GLY A 462 14.89 -12.90 27.91
N LEU A 463 14.73 -12.39 26.67
CA LEU A 463 13.59 -12.74 25.83
C LEU A 463 13.71 -14.20 25.38
N PRO A 464 12.59 -14.96 25.39
CA PRO A 464 12.55 -16.32 24.84
C PRO A 464 12.75 -16.33 23.34
N GLY A 465 13.28 -17.44 22.79
CA GLY A 465 13.44 -17.62 21.34
C GLY A 465 14.71 -17.03 20.74
N PHE A 466 15.69 -16.72 21.61
CA PHE A 466 17.04 -16.31 21.24
C PHE A 466 18.06 -17.09 22.04
N GLY A 467 19.29 -17.20 21.55
CA GLY A 467 20.33 -18.02 22.18
C GLY A 467 20.10 -19.51 21.92
N GLU A 468 20.42 -20.34 22.90
CA GLU A 468 20.28 -21.78 22.80
C GLU A 468 18.80 -22.22 22.77
N ASN A 469 18.51 -23.29 22.05
CA ASN A 469 17.15 -23.89 21.95
C ASN A 469 16.06 -22.93 21.41
N ALA A 470 16.44 -22.03 20.52
CA ALA A 470 15.57 -20.98 20.01
C ALA A 470 14.69 -21.42 18.84
N ILE A 471 15.23 -22.21 17.90
CA ILE A 471 14.56 -22.63 16.66
C ILE A 471 14.21 -24.10 16.78
N LYS A 472 12.99 -24.47 16.36
CA LYS A 472 12.53 -25.89 16.29
C LYS A 472 12.52 -26.38 14.87
N ASP A 473 13.01 -27.63 14.66
CA ASP A 473 12.77 -28.35 13.41
C ASP A 473 11.43 -29.09 13.41
N ALA A 474 11.12 -29.75 12.29
CA ALA A 474 9.89 -30.51 12.11
C ALA A 474 9.83 -31.73 13.05
N ASP A 475 10.97 -32.28 13.49
CA ASP A 475 11.08 -33.42 14.37
C ASP A 475 11.07 -33.03 15.85
N GLY A 476 11.02 -31.73 16.16
CA GLY A 476 10.99 -31.21 17.52
C GLY A 476 12.37 -30.94 18.15
N ASN A 477 13.45 -31.18 17.42
CA ASN A 477 14.79 -30.80 17.88
C ASN A 477 14.94 -29.28 17.92
N THR A 478 15.81 -28.81 18.79
CA THR A 478 16.04 -27.35 18.98
C THR A 478 17.44 -26.96 18.57
N TYR A 479 17.56 -25.74 18.03
CA TYR A 479 18.80 -25.15 17.54
C TYR A 479 18.97 -23.73 18.08
N ALA A 480 20.20 -23.26 18.13
CA ALA A 480 20.51 -21.93 18.58
C ALA A 480 20.08 -20.85 17.55
N LEU A 481 19.83 -19.64 18.07
CA LEU A 481 19.75 -18.40 17.31
C LEU A 481 20.74 -17.41 17.95
N ASN A 482 21.97 -17.49 17.52
CA ASN A 482 23.09 -16.63 17.99
C ASN A 482 23.59 -15.67 16.92
N THR A 483 23.35 -16.01 15.64
CA THR A 483 23.79 -15.22 14.48
C THR A 483 22.68 -15.11 13.43
N PRO A 484 22.77 -14.16 12.48
CA PRO A 484 21.84 -14.07 11.34
C PRO A 484 21.82 -15.36 10.51
N GLU A 485 22.95 -16.01 10.33
CA GLU A 485 23.12 -17.25 9.58
C GLU A 485 22.26 -18.38 10.18
N ASP A 486 22.16 -18.46 11.49
CA ASP A 486 21.29 -19.42 12.18
C ASP A 486 19.82 -19.33 11.76
N TYR A 487 19.36 -18.11 11.44
CA TYR A 487 17.99 -17.86 11.00
C TYR A 487 17.83 -18.00 9.50
N PHE A 488 18.65 -17.27 8.73
CA PHE A 488 18.46 -17.17 7.29
C PHE A 488 18.79 -18.46 6.55
N LEU A 489 19.83 -19.20 6.93
CA LEU A 489 20.16 -20.48 6.29
C LEU A 489 19.09 -21.54 6.53
N ARG A 490 18.45 -21.57 7.69
CA ARG A 490 17.30 -22.44 7.94
C ARG A 490 16.09 -22.03 7.13
N GLY A 491 15.90 -20.74 6.91
CA GLY A 491 14.89 -20.24 5.97
C GLY A 491 15.18 -20.64 4.52
N VAL A 492 16.42 -20.54 4.09
CA VAL A 492 16.87 -21.02 2.77
C VAL A 492 16.65 -22.53 2.62
N THR A 493 16.94 -23.30 3.66
CA THR A 493 16.68 -24.74 3.68
C THR A 493 15.18 -25.05 3.56
N ASN A 494 14.32 -24.32 4.24
CA ASN A 494 12.88 -24.46 4.06
C ASN A 494 12.46 -24.26 2.60
N VAL A 495 12.97 -23.20 1.95
CA VAL A 495 12.72 -22.94 0.53
C VAL A 495 13.21 -24.10 -0.35
N ALA A 496 14.37 -24.66 -0.06
CA ALA A 496 14.95 -25.75 -0.80
C ALA A 496 14.11 -27.05 -0.75
N PHE A 497 13.43 -27.28 0.38
CA PHE A 497 12.64 -28.49 0.65
C PHE A 497 11.13 -28.29 0.55
N ASP A 498 10.63 -27.11 0.18
CA ASP A 498 9.17 -26.89 0.06
C ASP A 498 8.59 -27.59 -1.17
N GLY A 499 7.84 -28.68 -0.94
CA GLY A 499 7.39 -29.61 -1.97
C GLY A 499 8.51 -30.56 -2.38
N GLU A 500 8.74 -30.74 -3.68
CA GLU A 500 9.87 -31.54 -4.17
C GLU A 500 11.19 -30.81 -3.88
N PRO A 501 12.15 -31.43 -3.19
CA PRO A 501 13.43 -30.80 -2.92
C PRO A 501 14.20 -30.42 -4.18
N VAL A 502 14.88 -29.29 -4.13
CA VAL A 502 15.74 -28.88 -5.22
C VAL A 502 16.92 -29.84 -5.40
N PRO A 503 17.55 -29.93 -6.59
CA PRO A 503 18.77 -30.71 -6.79
C PRO A 503 19.91 -30.16 -5.93
N ASP A 504 20.93 -30.98 -5.75
CA ASP A 504 22.19 -30.52 -5.18
C ASP A 504 22.94 -29.65 -6.20
N ILE A 505 23.57 -28.59 -5.72
CA ILE A 505 24.45 -27.77 -6.55
C ILE A 505 25.65 -28.61 -7.03
N THR A 506 26.11 -28.39 -8.24
CA THR A 506 27.31 -29.03 -8.79
C THR A 506 28.59 -28.43 -8.19
N ASP A 507 29.72 -29.21 -8.23
CA ASP A 507 31.00 -28.71 -7.76
C ASP A 507 31.51 -27.55 -8.64
N GLU A 508 31.20 -27.61 -9.96
CA GLU A 508 31.51 -26.52 -10.88
C GLU A 508 30.79 -25.21 -10.51
N GLU A 509 29.50 -25.28 -10.25
CA GLU A 509 28.72 -24.10 -9.82
C GLU A 509 29.20 -23.54 -8.47
N MET A 510 29.54 -24.41 -7.52
CA MET A 510 30.10 -24.01 -6.21
C MET A 510 31.39 -23.21 -6.40
N LYS A 511 32.26 -23.70 -7.29
CA LYS A 511 33.58 -23.09 -7.57
C LYS A 511 33.45 -21.78 -8.35
N ILE A 512 32.59 -21.71 -9.37
CA ILE A 512 32.40 -20.50 -10.19
C ILE A 512 31.92 -19.32 -9.32
N GLN A 513 31.11 -19.59 -8.33
CA GLN A 513 30.51 -18.56 -7.47
C GLN A 513 31.21 -18.39 -6.13
N ASP A 514 32.33 -19.04 -5.91
CA ASP A 514 33.11 -19.04 -4.65
C ASP A 514 32.25 -19.35 -3.40
N LEU A 515 31.22 -20.17 -3.60
CA LEU A 515 30.30 -20.55 -2.52
C LEU A 515 30.94 -21.54 -1.55
N GLU A 516 31.96 -22.27 -1.96
CA GLU A 516 32.65 -23.23 -1.11
C GLU A 516 33.28 -22.55 0.10
N SER A 517 33.94 -21.40 -0.12
CA SER A 517 34.52 -20.59 0.96
C SER A 517 33.44 -20.03 1.90
N ALA A 518 32.41 -19.39 1.36
CA ALA A 518 31.30 -18.82 2.16
C ALA A 518 30.56 -19.89 2.95
N MET A 519 30.25 -21.02 2.34
CA MET A 519 29.50 -22.11 2.99
C MET A 519 30.31 -22.84 4.06
N GLN A 520 31.66 -22.79 4.00
CA GLN A 520 32.50 -23.42 5.01
C GLN A 520 32.27 -22.81 6.39
N ASP A 521 32.11 -21.51 6.48
CA ASP A 521 31.84 -20.80 7.73
C ASP A 521 30.44 -21.09 8.30
N TRP A 522 29.53 -21.59 7.44
CA TRP A 522 28.11 -21.80 7.80
C TRP A 522 27.73 -23.28 8.02
N GLN A 523 28.68 -24.20 7.90
CA GLN A 523 28.40 -25.65 8.04
C GLN A 523 27.73 -26.02 9.36
N GLY A 524 28.08 -25.36 10.47
CA GLY A 524 27.48 -25.60 11.77
C GLY A 524 26.00 -25.25 11.90
N SER A 525 25.46 -24.44 11.00
CA SER A 525 24.04 -24.02 11.00
C SER A 525 23.13 -24.96 10.21
N LEU A 526 23.68 -25.91 9.44
CA LEU A 526 22.96 -26.79 8.52
C LEU A 526 23.24 -28.28 8.81
N LYS A 527 22.26 -29.11 8.51
CA LYS A 527 22.48 -30.57 8.46
C LYS A 527 23.25 -30.95 7.18
N PRO A 528 24.02 -32.06 7.18
CA PRO A 528 24.82 -32.44 6.00
C PRO A 528 24.01 -32.56 4.71
N GLU A 529 22.80 -33.10 4.76
CA GLU A 529 21.91 -33.27 3.62
C GLU A 529 21.28 -31.95 3.12
N GLU A 530 21.39 -30.88 3.88
CA GLU A 530 20.83 -29.55 3.56
C GLU A 530 21.85 -28.66 2.84
N TYR A 531 23.13 -28.91 3.08
CA TYR A 531 24.23 -28.04 2.66
C TYR A 531 24.22 -27.72 1.15
N ARG A 532 24.21 -28.74 0.30
CA ARG A 532 24.27 -28.54 -1.15
C ARG A 532 22.97 -27.98 -1.73
N LYS A 533 21.85 -28.29 -1.11
CA LYS A 533 20.54 -27.73 -1.51
C LYS A 533 20.38 -26.26 -1.11
N ALA A 534 20.89 -25.88 0.05
CA ALA A 534 20.94 -24.48 0.47
C ALA A 534 21.86 -23.68 -0.48
N ALA A 535 23.04 -24.21 -0.79
CA ALA A 535 23.95 -23.60 -1.77
C ALA A 535 23.32 -23.46 -3.16
N PHE A 536 22.51 -24.43 -3.60
CA PHE A 536 21.76 -24.33 -4.87
C PHE A 536 20.80 -23.11 -4.87
N ILE A 537 20.11 -22.86 -3.78
CA ILE A 537 19.19 -21.69 -3.65
C ILE A 537 20.01 -20.39 -3.59
N LEU A 538 21.10 -20.36 -2.81
CA LEU A 538 21.97 -19.17 -2.68
C LEU A 538 22.55 -18.75 -4.03
N SER A 539 23.02 -19.72 -4.83
CA SER A 539 23.62 -19.47 -6.14
C SER A 539 22.68 -18.82 -7.14
N ARG A 540 21.37 -19.00 -6.95
CA ARG A 540 20.31 -18.51 -7.85
C ARG A 540 19.57 -17.28 -7.31
N GLY A 541 19.90 -16.83 -6.12
CA GLY A 541 19.21 -15.72 -5.46
C GLY A 541 17.74 -16.01 -5.13
N GLY A 542 17.39 -17.31 -5.00
CA GLY A 542 16.05 -17.74 -4.66
C GLY A 542 15.59 -19.03 -5.33
N ARG A 543 14.27 -19.29 -5.21
CA ARG A 543 13.58 -20.37 -5.90
C ARG A 543 12.43 -19.80 -6.72
N PHE A 544 12.38 -20.17 -7.99
CA PHE A 544 11.46 -19.61 -8.96
C PHE A 544 10.79 -20.74 -9.73
N GLU A 545 9.46 -20.73 -9.76
CA GLU A 545 8.68 -21.55 -10.69
C GLU A 545 8.72 -20.91 -12.08
N GLU A 546 8.70 -21.70 -13.13
CA GLU A 546 8.66 -21.17 -14.49
C GLU A 546 7.34 -20.42 -14.72
N TYR A 547 7.40 -19.30 -15.43
CA TYR A 547 6.28 -18.38 -15.63
C TYR A 547 5.02 -19.02 -16.17
N ASP A 548 5.11 -19.91 -17.15
CA ASP A 548 3.98 -20.58 -17.77
C ASP A 548 3.30 -21.59 -16.85
N LYS A 549 3.99 -22.09 -15.83
CA LYS A 549 3.43 -22.97 -14.80
C LYS A 549 2.54 -22.27 -13.79
N GLY A 550 2.50 -20.94 -13.79
CA GLY A 550 1.60 -20.13 -12.96
C GLY A 550 0.13 -20.14 -13.42
N TYR A 551 -0.18 -20.81 -14.54
CA TYR A 551 -1.51 -20.89 -15.09
C TYR A 551 -1.97 -22.33 -15.35
N GLU A 552 -3.27 -22.55 -15.20
CA GLU A 552 -4.00 -23.75 -15.62
C GLU A 552 -5.07 -23.30 -16.63
N GLY A 553 -4.77 -23.46 -17.93
CA GLY A 553 -5.56 -22.89 -19.01
C GLY A 553 -5.55 -21.36 -18.95
N ASP A 554 -6.73 -20.75 -18.87
CA ASP A 554 -6.91 -19.30 -18.77
C ASP A 554 -7.00 -18.77 -17.32
N HIS A 555 -6.80 -19.63 -16.31
CA HIS A 555 -6.90 -19.27 -14.90
C HIS A 555 -5.53 -19.28 -14.22
N SER A 556 -5.38 -18.42 -13.22
CA SER A 556 -4.24 -18.52 -12.30
C SER A 556 -4.27 -19.85 -11.56
N LYS A 557 -3.15 -20.53 -11.48
CA LYS A 557 -2.98 -21.76 -10.68
C LYS A 557 -3.08 -21.50 -9.18
N TYR A 558 -2.78 -20.30 -8.76
CA TYR A 558 -2.77 -19.85 -7.37
C TYR A 558 -3.74 -18.67 -7.15
N PRO A 559 -5.05 -18.85 -7.38
CA PRO A 559 -5.99 -17.73 -7.28
C PRO A 559 -6.18 -17.28 -5.82
N TYR A 560 -6.49 -16.01 -5.63
CA TYR A 560 -7.16 -15.57 -4.42
C TYR A 560 -8.62 -16.02 -4.50
N GLU A 561 -9.03 -16.92 -3.62
CA GLU A 561 -10.37 -17.52 -3.66
C GLU A 561 -11.41 -16.76 -2.83
N GLY A 562 -10.99 -15.73 -2.09
CA GLY A 562 -11.89 -14.86 -1.35
C GLY A 562 -12.77 -13.98 -2.26
N CYS A 563 -13.79 -13.39 -1.66
CA CYS A 563 -14.71 -12.48 -2.35
C CYS A 563 -14.04 -11.17 -2.74
N TYR A 564 -14.23 -10.72 -3.97
CA TYR A 564 -13.92 -9.37 -4.42
C TYR A 564 -15.12 -8.46 -4.15
N ASN A 565 -15.06 -7.73 -3.03
CA ASN A 565 -16.21 -7.02 -2.51
C ASN A 565 -16.52 -5.72 -3.26
N LEU A 566 -17.71 -5.59 -3.86
CA LEU A 566 -18.27 -4.32 -4.31
C LEU A 566 -18.95 -3.56 -3.16
N TYR A 567 -19.44 -4.28 -2.16
CA TYR A 567 -19.90 -3.71 -0.91
C TYR A 567 -19.01 -4.20 0.23
N VAL A 568 -18.34 -3.28 0.91
CA VAL A 568 -17.42 -3.56 2.01
C VAL A 568 -18.10 -3.21 3.33
N GLU A 569 -18.71 -4.22 3.98
CA GLU A 569 -19.46 -4.04 5.22
C GLU A 569 -18.63 -3.36 6.32
N GLN A 570 -17.35 -3.72 6.44
CA GLN A 570 -16.46 -3.11 7.45
C GLN A 570 -16.30 -1.61 7.23
N MET A 571 -16.24 -1.15 5.98
CA MET A 571 -16.18 0.27 5.63
C MET A 571 -17.53 0.96 5.87
N ALA A 572 -18.63 0.30 5.52
CA ALA A 572 -19.98 0.81 5.75
C ALA A 572 -20.25 1.11 7.24
N LEU A 573 -19.63 0.37 8.14
CA LEU A 573 -19.81 0.48 9.59
C LEU A 573 -18.75 1.35 10.28
N ALA A 574 -17.72 1.77 9.56
CA ALA A 574 -16.64 2.59 10.11
C ALA A 574 -17.13 4.01 10.39
N LYS A 575 -16.91 4.48 11.62
CA LYS A 575 -17.28 5.83 12.06
C LYS A 575 -16.10 6.76 12.17
N ASN A 576 -16.34 8.01 11.82
CA ASN A 576 -15.41 9.09 11.99
C ASN A 576 -15.27 9.43 13.50
N SER A 577 -14.05 9.39 14.01
CA SER A 577 -13.79 9.64 15.43
C SER A 577 -13.95 11.12 15.85
N PHE A 578 -14.15 12.03 14.90
CA PHE A 578 -14.41 13.45 15.16
C PHE A 578 -15.91 13.78 15.19
N THR A 579 -16.68 13.16 14.29
CA THR A 579 -18.12 13.48 14.15
C THR A 579 -19.05 12.40 14.68
N GLY A 580 -18.61 11.15 14.73
CA GLY A 580 -19.45 9.99 15.01
C GLY A 580 -20.26 9.49 13.82
N GLU A 581 -20.20 10.19 12.69
CA GLU A 581 -20.86 9.81 11.44
C GLU A 581 -20.10 8.70 10.71
N TYR A 582 -20.79 8.00 9.83
CA TYR A 582 -20.14 6.98 8.99
C TYR A 582 -19.18 7.65 8.00
N ILE A 583 -17.95 7.10 7.88
CA ILE A 583 -16.91 7.64 6.97
C ILE A 583 -17.26 7.30 5.52
N GLN A 584 -17.73 6.07 5.27
CA GLN A 584 -17.93 5.51 3.95
C GLN A 584 -19.34 4.93 3.78
N ALA A 585 -19.82 4.87 2.55
CA ALA A 585 -21.11 4.26 2.22
C ALA A 585 -21.08 2.71 2.22
N GLY A 586 -19.89 2.11 2.16
CA GLY A 586 -19.70 0.67 1.95
C GLY A 586 -19.62 0.29 0.47
N THR A 587 -20.31 1.00 -0.41
CA THR A 587 -20.13 0.98 -1.86
C THR A 587 -19.22 2.12 -2.32
N LEU A 588 -18.76 2.11 -3.56
CA LEU A 588 -17.99 3.21 -4.13
C LEU A 588 -18.84 4.49 -4.19
N VAL A 589 -18.27 5.58 -3.70
CA VAL A 589 -18.78 6.96 -3.82
C VAL A 589 -17.64 7.88 -4.22
N TYR A 590 -17.95 9.03 -4.82
CA TYR A 590 -16.97 10.08 -5.01
C TYR A 590 -16.91 10.97 -3.76
N ASN A 591 -15.77 11.00 -3.10
CA ASN A 591 -15.48 11.94 -2.03
C ASN A 591 -14.29 12.83 -2.43
N PRO A 592 -14.40 14.17 -2.29
CA PRO A 592 -13.26 15.06 -2.41
C PRO A 592 -12.31 14.86 -1.22
N GLU A 593 -11.07 15.34 -1.36
CA GLU A 593 -10.16 15.42 -0.22
C GLU A 593 -10.78 16.22 0.93
N SER A 594 -10.77 15.65 2.14
CA SER A 594 -11.44 16.25 3.31
C SER A 594 -10.56 16.14 4.56
N PHE A 595 -10.73 17.09 5.48
CA PHE A 595 -10.10 17.08 6.81
C PHE A 595 -10.73 16.06 7.75
N SER A 596 -10.16 15.91 8.95
CA SER A 596 -10.58 14.90 9.95
C SER A 596 -12.06 14.95 10.33
N ASP A 597 -12.72 16.08 10.19
CA ASP A 597 -14.16 16.25 10.46
C ASP A 597 -15.03 16.09 9.21
N GLY A 598 -14.47 15.65 8.08
CA GLY A 598 -15.18 15.51 6.81
C GLY A 598 -15.34 16.82 6.02
N THR A 599 -14.82 17.95 6.50
CA THR A 599 -14.87 19.21 5.75
C THR A 599 -13.99 19.13 4.49
N PRO A 600 -14.53 19.31 3.26
CA PRO A 600 -13.73 19.35 2.04
C PRO A 600 -12.67 20.46 2.07
N ILE A 601 -11.49 20.19 1.54
CA ILE A 601 -10.37 21.17 1.50
C ILE A 601 -10.82 22.49 0.84
N ASN A 602 -11.48 22.41 -0.30
CA ASN A 602 -11.88 23.57 -1.09
C ASN A 602 -12.93 24.46 -0.38
N GLN A 603 -13.60 23.95 0.64
CA GLN A 603 -14.51 24.75 1.47
C GLN A 603 -13.74 25.71 2.39
N LEU A 604 -12.58 25.31 2.92
CA LEU A 604 -11.71 26.15 3.73
C LEU A 604 -10.70 26.92 2.89
N PHE A 605 -10.23 26.32 1.82
CA PHE A 605 -9.20 26.85 0.93
C PHE A 605 -9.67 26.81 -0.52
N PRO A 606 -10.50 27.81 -0.93
CA PRO A 606 -11.07 27.86 -2.28
C PRO A 606 -10.01 27.86 -3.37
N GLU A 607 -10.27 27.17 -4.50
CA GLU A 607 -9.34 27.07 -5.64
C GLU A 607 -9.02 28.43 -6.27
N ALA A 608 -9.92 29.39 -6.16
CA ALA A 608 -9.65 30.76 -6.64
C ALA A 608 -8.49 31.45 -5.91
N GLU A 609 -8.24 31.08 -4.64
CA GLU A 609 -7.12 31.58 -3.84
C GLU A 609 -5.93 30.61 -3.84
N TRP A 610 -6.21 29.30 -3.87
CA TRP A 610 -5.25 28.21 -3.79
C TRP A 610 -5.36 27.31 -5.02
N PRO A 611 -4.91 27.80 -6.22
CA PRO A 611 -5.23 27.16 -7.50
C PRO A 611 -4.46 25.86 -7.80
N PHE A 612 -3.45 25.51 -6.99
CA PHE A 612 -2.59 24.38 -7.28
C PHE A 612 -2.78 23.23 -6.31
N LYS A 613 -2.71 22.02 -6.85
CA LYS A 613 -2.55 20.77 -6.10
C LYS A 613 -1.16 20.20 -6.33
N ALA A 614 -0.49 19.76 -5.27
CA ALA A 614 0.84 19.16 -5.36
C ALA A 614 0.79 17.72 -5.86
N VAL A 615 1.73 17.37 -6.72
CA VAL A 615 1.95 16.01 -7.22
C VAL A 615 3.39 15.62 -7.01
N SER A 616 3.60 14.59 -6.19
CA SER A 616 4.91 14.01 -5.98
C SER A 616 5.16 12.83 -6.91
N TYR A 617 6.32 12.77 -7.54
CA TYR A 617 6.73 11.66 -8.38
C TYR A 617 8.19 11.30 -8.14
N LYS A 618 8.61 10.08 -8.53
CA LYS A 618 10.01 9.66 -8.41
C LYS A 618 10.89 10.44 -9.37
N ALA A 619 12.06 10.86 -8.90
CA ALA A 619 13.11 11.34 -9.78
C ALA A 619 13.66 10.20 -10.64
N LYS A 620 13.94 10.47 -11.92
CA LYS A 620 14.37 9.45 -12.89
C LYS A 620 15.66 8.73 -12.49
N PHE A 621 16.64 9.46 -11.97
CA PHE A 621 17.96 8.94 -11.61
C PHE A 621 18.19 8.90 -10.10
N ARG A 622 17.13 9.07 -9.30
CA ARG A 622 17.25 9.17 -7.86
C ARG A 622 16.09 8.46 -7.17
N SER A 623 16.39 7.49 -6.35
CA SER A 623 15.40 6.85 -5.47
C SER A 623 15.80 7.04 -4.03
N VAL A 624 14.88 6.82 -3.10
CA VAL A 624 15.13 6.91 -1.65
C VAL A 624 16.34 6.08 -1.23
N SER A 625 16.53 4.90 -1.83
CA SER A 625 17.67 4.00 -1.57
C SER A 625 18.97 4.35 -2.31
N MET A 626 19.00 5.43 -3.10
CA MET A 626 20.16 5.84 -3.90
C MET A 626 20.49 7.32 -3.73
N LEU A 627 20.02 7.94 -2.66
CA LEU A 627 20.19 9.37 -2.41
C LEU A 627 21.66 9.80 -2.34
N GLU A 628 22.51 8.93 -1.80
CA GLU A 628 23.93 9.20 -1.59
C GLU A 628 24.84 8.75 -2.75
N ASN A 629 24.28 8.23 -3.84
CA ASN A 629 25.08 7.89 -5.02
C ASN A 629 25.59 9.17 -5.70
N SER A 630 26.90 9.43 -5.62
CA SER A 630 27.54 10.65 -6.13
C SER A 630 27.38 10.79 -7.64
N ILE A 631 27.49 9.69 -8.39
CA ILE A 631 27.37 9.69 -9.87
C ILE A 631 25.94 10.06 -10.29
N LEU A 632 24.93 9.46 -9.67
CA LEU A 632 23.53 9.80 -9.97
C LEU A 632 23.17 11.23 -9.54
N ARG A 633 23.83 11.74 -8.49
CA ARG A 633 23.68 13.13 -8.04
C ARG A 633 24.24 14.14 -9.05
N GLU A 634 25.34 13.84 -9.70
CA GLU A 634 25.90 14.67 -10.78
C GLU A 634 24.92 14.83 -11.95
N LEU A 635 24.16 13.79 -12.27
CA LEU A 635 23.16 13.82 -13.32
C LEU A 635 21.94 14.67 -12.99
N ASN A 636 21.56 14.74 -11.72
CA ASN A 636 20.40 15.50 -11.27
C ASN A 636 20.56 15.99 -9.82
N GLN A 637 21.17 17.15 -9.66
CA GLN A 637 21.52 17.72 -8.35
C GLN A 637 20.32 18.23 -7.55
N THR A 638 19.28 18.75 -8.23
CA THR A 638 18.11 19.38 -7.58
C THR A 638 16.84 19.07 -8.35
N ASN A 639 15.70 19.01 -7.65
CA ASN A 639 14.40 19.01 -8.30
C ASN A 639 13.97 20.42 -8.70
N LYS A 640 12.91 20.50 -9.50
CA LYS A 640 12.30 21.75 -9.96
C LYS A 640 10.86 21.81 -9.45
N VAL A 641 10.32 23.01 -9.39
CA VAL A 641 8.88 23.26 -9.27
C VAL A 641 8.32 23.28 -10.68
N GLU A 642 7.55 22.28 -11.06
CA GLU A 642 7.06 22.10 -12.42
C GLU A 642 5.61 22.53 -12.55
N ILE A 643 5.28 23.37 -13.54
CA ILE A 643 3.90 23.78 -13.83
C ILE A 643 3.61 23.82 -15.34
N ASN A 644 2.33 23.83 -15.66
CA ASN A 644 1.84 23.94 -17.02
C ASN A 644 2.14 25.34 -17.63
N PRO A 645 2.42 25.47 -18.95
CA PRO A 645 2.68 26.74 -19.61
C PRO A 645 1.56 27.77 -19.46
N GLU A 646 0.30 27.35 -19.48
CA GLU A 646 -0.83 28.28 -19.34
C GLU A 646 -0.91 28.84 -17.92
N ASP A 647 -0.64 28.01 -16.90
CA ASP A 647 -0.57 28.45 -15.51
C ASP A 647 0.60 29.41 -15.29
N ALA A 648 1.77 29.13 -15.89
CA ALA A 648 2.93 30.00 -15.84
C ALA A 648 2.64 31.36 -16.47
N ALA A 649 1.97 31.37 -17.63
CA ALA A 649 1.58 32.61 -18.33
C ALA A 649 0.61 33.46 -17.49
N GLN A 650 -0.38 32.83 -16.84
CA GLN A 650 -1.31 33.53 -15.95
C GLN A 650 -0.61 34.17 -14.74
N LEU A 651 0.46 33.53 -14.23
CA LEU A 651 1.25 34.05 -13.12
C LEU A 651 2.37 34.99 -13.54
N GLY A 652 2.59 35.18 -14.84
CA GLY A 652 3.72 35.98 -15.35
C GLY A 652 5.08 35.37 -15.03
N LEU A 653 5.19 34.06 -14.99
CA LEU A 653 6.38 33.28 -14.62
C LEU A 653 7.00 32.61 -15.85
N ALA A 654 8.32 32.39 -15.81
CA ALA A 654 9.08 31.68 -16.84
C ALA A 654 10.02 30.63 -16.23
N SER A 655 10.42 29.64 -17.03
CA SER A 655 11.44 28.67 -16.61
C SER A 655 12.72 29.37 -16.17
N GLY A 656 13.25 28.97 -15.02
CA GLY A 656 14.43 29.58 -14.41
C GLY A 656 14.11 30.60 -13.33
N ASP A 657 12.87 31.13 -13.26
CA ASP A 657 12.47 31.99 -12.16
C ASP A 657 12.63 31.31 -10.81
N LYS A 658 13.07 32.03 -9.79
CA LYS A 658 13.03 31.64 -8.42
C LYS A 658 11.61 31.84 -7.89
N VAL A 659 11.00 30.80 -7.35
CA VAL A 659 9.62 30.82 -6.85
C VAL A 659 9.54 30.30 -5.45
N ARG A 660 8.53 30.78 -4.71
CA ARG A 660 8.13 30.24 -3.40
C ARG A 660 6.81 29.50 -3.55
N LEU A 661 6.82 28.22 -3.18
CA LEU A 661 5.62 27.41 -3.06
C LEU A 661 5.11 27.52 -1.63
N VAL A 662 3.83 27.88 -1.48
CA VAL A 662 3.18 28.08 -0.17
C VAL A 662 1.97 27.16 -0.07
N SER A 663 1.86 26.40 1.01
CA SER A 663 0.65 25.64 1.32
C SER A 663 -0.32 26.45 2.15
N ALA A 664 -1.61 26.11 2.06
CA ALA A 664 -2.69 26.82 2.75
C ALA A 664 -2.60 26.76 4.28
N THR A 665 -1.81 25.87 4.83
CA THR A 665 -1.57 25.74 6.28
C THR A 665 -0.19 26.25 6.71
N GLY A 666 0.46 27.09 5.88
CA GLY A 666 1.65 27.85 6.25
C GLY A 666 3.00 27.19 5.98
N GLY A 667 3.03 26.04 5.27
CA GLY A 667 4.28 25.46 4.81
C GLY A 667 4.84 26.23 3.61
N GLU A 668 6.15 26.51 3.60
CA GLU A 668 6.81 27.25 2.52
C GLU A 668 8.11 26.56 2.09
N ALA A 669 8.39 26.61 0.77
CA ALA A 669 9.67 26.21 0.23
C ALA A 669 10.01 27.02 -1.03
N GLU A 670 11.29 27.31 -1.22
CA GLU A 670 11.78 28.00 -2.43
C GLU A 670 12.40 26.99 -3.40
N GLY A 671 12.18 27.22 -4.69
CA GLY A 671 12.70 26.37 -5.76
C GLY A 671 12.84 27.13 -7.08
N ILE A 672 13.39 26.45 -8.06
CA ILE A 672 13.52 26.98 -9.43
C ILE A 672 12.38 26.41 -10.27
N LEU A 673 11.67 27.30 -10.94
CA LEU A 673 10.55 26.95 -11.80
C LEU A 673 11.02 26.26 -13.09
N GLN A 674 10.27 25.24 -13.49
CA GLN A 674 10.33 24.63 -14.81
C GLN A 674 8.94 24.59 -15.43
N VAL A 675 8.77 25.29 -16.54
CA VAL A 675 7.54 25.28 -17.32
C VAL A 675 7.60 24.15 -18.34
N ARG A 676 6.61 23.26 -18.34
CA ARG A 676 6.55 22.13 -19.29
C ARG A 676 5.11 21.71 -19.63
N GLN A 677 4.90 21.26 -20.88
CA GLN A 677 3.58 20.82 -21.35
C GLN A 677 3.14 19.47 -20.76
N GLY A 678 4.07 18.64 -20.29
CA GLY A 678 3.78 17.31 -19.74
C GLY A 678 3.26 17.36 -18.30
N ILE A 679 2.47 18.37 -17.93
CA ILE A 679 1.82 18.48 -16.62
C ILE A 679 0.41 19.07 -16.79
N ALA A 680 -0.54 18.54 -16.05
CA ALA A 680 -1.93 19.01 -16.06
C ALA A 680 -2.03 20.43 -15.47
N ARG A 681 -2.96 21.24 -15.96
CA ARG A 681 -3.27 22.55 -15.39
C ARG A 681 -3.70 22.46 -13.93
N GLY A 682 -3.38 23.48 -13.14
CA GLY A 682 -3.65 23.52 -11.72
C GLY A 682 -2.83 22.50 -10.90
N SER A 683 -1.81 21.89 -11.51
CA SER A 683 -0.91 20.96 -10.84
C SER A 683 0.47 21.57 -10.63
N VAL A 684 1.09 21.31 -9.50
CA VAL A 684 2.51 21.56 -9.28
C VAL A 684 3.24 20.23 -9.06
N GLY A 685 4.11 19.88 -10.02
CA GLY A 685 4.89 18.65 -10.00
C GLY A 685 6.23 18.84 -9.28
N ILE A 686 6.55 17.95 -8.35
CA ILE A 686 7.81 17.97 -7.60
C ILE A 686 8.35 16.57 -7.45
N ALA A 687 9.54 16.29 -8.00
CA ALA A 687 10.23 15.04 -7.75
C ALA A 687 10.63 14.94 -6.28
N TYR A 688 10.29 13.86 -5.59
CA TYR A 688 10.66 13.67 -4.19
C TYR A 688 12.11 13.16 -4.01
N GLY A 689 12.60 13.17 -2.78
CA GLY A 689 13.96 12.72 -2.43
C GLY A 689 15.01 13.84 -2.53
N TYR A 690 14.59 15.11 -2.37
CA TYR A 690 15.44 16.30 -2.34
C TYR A 690 15.14 17.15 -1.12
N GLY A 691 16.00 18.14 -0.85
CA GLY A 691 15.85 19.06 0.27
C GLY A 691 16.18 18.43 1.63
N HIS A 692 17.05 17.43 1.63
CA HIS A 692 17.59 16.83 2.85
C HIS A 692 18.46 17.81 3.63
N TRP A 693 18.42 17.79 4.96
CA TRP A 693 19.32 18.55 5.80
C TRP A 693 20.34 17.68 6.55
N GLU A 694 20.21 16.35 6.42
CA GLU A 694 21.20 15.33 6.73
C GLU A 694 21.67 14.65 5.43
N TYR A 695 22.01 13.37 5.43
CA TYR A 695 22.48 12.64 4.25
C TYR A 695 23.62 13.36 3.51
N GLY A 696 24.63 13.81 4.28
CA GLY A 696 25.78 14.53 3.75
C GLY A 696 25.52 16.02 3.44
N ALA A 697 24.35 16.58 3.76
CA ALA A 697 24.08 18.01 3.55
C ALA A 697 24.85 18.91 4.53
N LYS A 698 25.28 18.36 5.65
CA LYS A 698 26.12 19.06 6.62
C LYS A 698 27.26 18.17 7.12
N LYS A 699 28.25 18.79 7.72
CA LYS A 699 29.40 18.17 8.33
C LYS A 699 28.99 17.34 9.56
N HIS A 700 29.60 16.17 9.74
CA HIS A 700 29.42 15.29 10.90
C HIS A 700 30.76 14.92 11.54
N THR A 701 30.68 14.45 12.77
CA THR A 701 31.79 13.77 13.44
C THR A 701 31.36 12.32 13.72
N LEU A 702 32.09 11.37 13.20
CA LEU A 702 31.91 9.94 13.45
C LEU A 702 33.10 9.40 14.24
N GLY A 703 32.95 9.22 15.54
CA GLY A 703 34.05 8.96 16.46
C GLY A 703 35.01 10.15 16.47
N GLU A 704 36.28 9.92 16.15
CA GLU A 704 37.30 10.98 16.02
C GLU A 704 37.41 11.57 14.60
N LYS A 705 36.72 11.00 13.63
CA LYS A 705 36.80 11.40 12.23
C LYS A 705 35.76 12.45 11.87
N GLU A 706 36.24 13.56 11.33
CA GLU A 706 35.40 14.58 10.73
C GLU A 706 35.05 14.22 9.29
N VAL A 707 33.75 14.23 8.95
CA VAL A 707 33.22 14.01 7.62
C VAL A 707 32.63 15.31 7.10
N SER A 708 33.22 15.85 6.04
CA SER A 708 32.77 17.10 5.41
C SER A 708 31.41 16.92 4.71
N ALA A 709 30.67 18.04 4.61
CA ALA A 709 29.48 18.07 3.78
C ALA A 709 29.79 17.74 2.31
N THR A 710 28.91 16.98 1.68
CA THR A 710 29.02 16.63 0.25
C THR A 710 28.43 17.76 -0.59
N PRO A 711 29.19 18.32 -1.54
CA PRO A 711 28.68 19.38 -2.42
C PRO A 711 27.38 18.96 -3.15
N GLY A 712 26.40 19.85 -3.12
CA GLY A 712 25.09 19.61 -3.77
C GLY A 712 24.10 18.77 -2.95
N SER A 713 24.50 18.18 -1.82
CA SER A 713 23.55 17.57 -0.87
C SER A 713 22.65 18.64 -0.25
N GLY A 714 21.38 18.28 0.01
CA GLY A 714 20.42 19.19 0.62
C GLY A 714 19.74 20.19 -0.33
N GLN A 715 20.13 20.22 -1.60
CA GLN A 715 19.46 21.09 -2.57
C GLN A 715 18.09 20.58 -2.97
N GLY A 716 17.22 21.53 -3.38
CA GLY A 716 15.88 21.26 -3.89
C GLY A 716 14.76 21.45 -2.90
N VAL A 717 13.54 21.25 -3.38
CA VAL A 717 12.30 21.42 -2.62
C VAL A 717 11.98 20.14 -1.87
N PHE A 718 11.76 20.27 -0.58
CA PHE A 718 11.25 19.20 0.29
C PHE A 718 9.73 19.32 0.40
N LEU A 719 9.00 18.61 -0.49
CA LEU A 719 7.54 18.72 -0.58
C LEU A 719 6.83 18.28 0.70
N SER A 720 7.24 17.16 1.32
CA SER A 720 6.59 16.68 2.55
C SER A 720 6.67 17.68 3.70
N GLY A 721 7.72 18.52 3.74
CA GLY A 721 7.91 19.56 4.75
C GLY A 721 6.96 20.75 4.63
N ILE A 722 6.28 20.90 3.50
CA ILE A 722 5.31 21.98 3.25
C ILE A 722 3.88 21.45 3.04
N SER A 723 3.68 20.13 3.11
CA SER A 723 2.35 19.53 2.99
C SER A 723 1.42 20.01 4.11
N LEU A 724 0.12 19.97 3.84
CA LEU A 724 -0.89 20.44 4.78
C LEU A 724 -0.81 19.74 6.13
N ILE A 725 -1.04 20.50 7.18
CA ILE A 725 -1.48 19.98 8.48
C ILE A 725 -3.01 20.08 8.56
N ASP A 726 -3.62 19.27 9.41
CA ASP A 726 -5.06 19.30 9.58
C ASP A 726 -5.48 20.38 10.59
N PRO A 727 -6.13 21.49 10.16
CA PRO A 727 -6.50 22.60 11.03
C PRO A 727 -7.65 22.25 11.98
N LYS A 728 -8.28 21.09 11.82
CA LYS A 728 -9.35 20.60 12.71
C LYS A 728 -8.78 19.91 13.95
N VAL A 729 -7.52 19.48 13.92
CA VAL A 729 -6.81 18.91 15.07
C VAL A 729 -6.11 20.03 15.84
N LYS A 730 -6.78 20.51 16.89
CA LYS A 730 -6.32 21.71 17.66
C LYS A 730 -5.33 21.41 18.79
N ASN A 731 -5.20 20.13 19.19
CA ASN A 731 -4.50 19.75 20.41
C ASN A 731 -3.07 19.25 20.18
N GLY A 732 -2.48 19.53 19.03
CA GLY A 732 -1.13 19.12 18.70
C GLY A 732 -0.88 19.04 17.18
N ILE A 733 0.22 18.46 16.80
CA ILE A 733 0.70 18.38 15.40
C ILE A 733 0.07 17.16 14.75
N PHE A 734 -0.62 17.36 13.63
CA PHE A 734 -1.20 16.27 12.85
C PHE A 734 -1.18 16.60 11.35
N GLY A 735 -0.57 15.74 10.57
CA GLY A 735 -0.52 15.88 9.11
C GLY A 735 -1.85 15.45 8.46
N PHE A 736 -2.10 16.01 7.31
CA PHE A 736 -3.28 15.69 6.50
C PHE A 736 -3.25 14.23 6.04
N SER A 737 -4.31 13.46 6.31
CA SER A 737 -4.34 12.01 6.12
C SER A 737 -5.71 11.52 5.66
N GLU A 738 -5.75 10.37 5.01
CA GLU A 738 -6.97 9.65 4.70
C GLU A 738 -7.63 9.11 5.99
N MET A 739 -8.92 9.34 6.15
CA MET A 739 -9.60 9.15 7.43
C MET A 739 -9.86 7.69 7.81
N SER A 740 -10.13 6.82 6.84
CA SER A 740 -10.48 5.43 7.11
C SER A 740 -9.27 4.59 7.52
N THR A 741 -8.15 4.79 6.83
CA THR A 741 -6.95 3.96 6.91
C THR A 741 -5.76 4.62 7.61
N GLY A 742 -5.77 5.95 7.75
CA GLY A 742 -4.60 6.73 8.18
C GLY A 742 -3.52 6.87 7.11
N GLY A 743 -3.90 6.63 5.85
CA GLY A 743 -3.01 6.75 4.70
C GLY A 743 -2.42 8.15 4.56
N THR A 744 -1.17 8.19 4.12
CA THR A 744 -0.41 9.44 3.97
C THR A 744 -0.92 10.27 2.81
N SER A 745 -1.29 11.54 3.03
CA SER A 745 -1.62 12.48 1.97
C SER A 745 -0.40 13.35 1.61
N ARG A 746 0.35 12.94 0.60
CA ARG A 746 1.47 13.70 0.02
C ARG A 746 1.16 14.30 -1.35
N ASN A 747 0.06 13.87 -1.97
CA ASN A 747 -0.48 14.44 -3.20
C ASN A 747 -1.76 15.19 -2.88
N GLY A 748 -2.11 16.17 -3.72
CA GLY A 748 -3.28 17.00 -3.52
C GLY A 748 -3.00 18.24 -2.67
N GLY A 749 -3.90 18.53 -1.76
CA GLY A 749 -3.81 19.73 -0.91
C GLY A 749 -4.19 21.03 -1.62
N ALA A 750 -3.75 22.16 -1.06
CA ALA A 750 -4.04 23.50 -1.55
C ALA A 750 -2.77 24.36 -1.49
N PHE A 751 -2.30 24.85 -2.63
CA PHE A 751 -1.03 25.56 -2.80
C PHE A 751 -1.15 26.78 -3.67
N LYS A 752 -0.23 27.73 -3.49
CA LYS A 752 0.02 28.85 -4.40
C LYS A 752 1.51 29.04 -4.66
N ILE A 753 1.83 29.67 -5.78
CA ILE A 753 3.19 29.94 -6.23
C ILE A 753 3.37 31.46 -6.29
N LEU A 754 4.44 31.95 -5.67
CA LEU A 754 4.80 33.34 -5.62
C LEU A 754 6.17 33.52 -6.27
N LYS A 755 6.37 34.61 -7.03
CA LYS A 755 7.69 35.00 -7.52
C LYS A 755 8.53 35.53 -6.35
N VAL A 756 9.81 35.13 -6.28
CA VAL A 756 10.78 35.61 -5.26
C VAL A 756 11.71 36.64 -5.86
#